data_8971db9a3b9512d0b8df0dc820dfc9c3
#
_entry.id   8971db9a3b9512d0b8df0dc820dfc9c3
#
_cell.length_a   1.000
_cell.length_b   1.000
_cell.length_c   1.000
_cell.angle_alpha   90.00
_cell.angle_beta   90.00
_cell.angle_gamma   90.00
#
_symmetry.space_group_name_H-M   'P 1'
#
loop_
_entity.id
_entity.type
_entity.pdbx_description
1 polymer ?
#
loop_
_entity_poly.entity_id
_entity_poly.type
_entity_poly.pdbx_seq_one_letter_code
_entity_poly.pdbx_strand_id
1 'polypeptide(L)'
;MGKKMDARQYIKIRGANENNLKNIDVDIPRNELVVLTGLSGSGKSSLAFDTIYAEGQRRYMESLSSYARQFLGQMEKPDVESIEGLSPAISIDQKSTNHNPRSTVGTVTEIYDYFRLLYARVGIPHCPKCGREIAKQSVDQMVDQIMALPERTKIQLLAPVVRGRKGTHVKLFERAKKSGYVRVRVDGNMYELSEEITLDKNIKHNIEIIVDRLVVKPGIEKRLTDSVENVLQLAEGLLLVDVIDGEPMNFSQSFSCPVCEISIDEIEPRSFSFNNPFGACPECFGLGYKMEFSEELMIPDPSLSINQGAIAVLGWQSCTDKSSFTRAILDALCKEYHFDLDTPFEDYPKKIHDILIYGTDGKEVKVYYKGQRGEGIYPVAFEGLIKNVERRYRETGSQTMKAEYETFMNITPCSACKGQRLKPGALAVTVGDKNISEVTTLSIERLQKFLDELQLTETQQLIGNQILKEIKARIRFLMDVGLDYLTLARATGTLSGGEAQRIRLATQIGSGLVGVAYILDEPSIGLHQRDNDKLLATLKHLRDLGNSLIVVEHDEDTMLAADYIVDIGPGAGEHGGQVVAVGNAQEIMKNPNSVTGAYLSGKIKIPVPTERKKPTGYLKVVGAQENNLKNIDVKFPLGVMTCVTGVSGSGKSSLVNQILYKRLARDLNRARTIPGKHKRIEGLEQVDKVINIDQSPIGRTPRSNPATYTGVFDLIRDLFAGTPDAKARGYKKGRFSFNVKGGRCEACAGDGILKIEMHFLPDVYVPCEVCGGKRYNRETLEVRYKGKNIYDVLNMTVEEAVDFFENVPSIRRKMETLRDVGLSYIRLGQPSTELSGGEAQRIKLATELSKRSTGKTVYILDEPTTGLHFADVHKLTEILRRLSGDGNTVIVIEHNLDVIKTADYIIDIGPEGGDRGGTVVASGTPEEVAKNPDSYTGKYIASILEK
;
A
#
# COMPACT_ATOMS: atom_id res chain seq x y z
N MET A 1 24.84 51.04 0.84
CA MET A 1 23.37 51.23 0.72
C MET A 1 22.80 49.95 0.23
N GLY A 2 22.30 49.10 1.15
CA GLY A 2 21.64 47.87 0.80
C GLY A 2 20.33 48.15 0.06
N LYS A 3 20.15 47.61 -1.14
CA LYS A 3 18.84 47.57 -1.79
C LYS A 3 17.85 46.94 -0.81
N LYS A 4 16.82 47.67 -0.40
CA LYS A 4 15.66 47.07 0.29
C LYS A 4 15.12 45.97 -0.62
N MET A 5 15.35 44.71 -0.25
CA MET A 5 14.79 43.56 -0.95
C MET A 5 13.25 43.68 -0.90
N ASP A 6 12.60 43.65 -2.07
CA ASP A 6 11.16 43.78 -2.16
C ASP A 6 10.51 42.52 -1.58
N ALA A 7 9.57 42.63 -0.65
CA ALA A 7 8.80 41.53 -0.06
C ALA A 7 8.01 40.74 -1.11
N ARG A 8 7.82 41.30 -2.32
CA ARG A 8 7.20 40.59 -3.47
C ARG A 8 8.13 39.56 -4.11
N GLN A 9 9.45 39.65 -3.88
CA GLN A 9 10.46 38.75 -4.46
C GLN A 9 10.97 37.70 -3.49
N TYR A 10 10.73 37.85 -2.18
CA TYR A 10 11.24 36.97 -1.14
C TYR A 10 10.15 36.58 -0.14
N ILE A 11 10.21 35.33 0.34
CA ILE A 11 9.58 34.92 1.58
C ILE A 11 10.57 35.27 2.69
N LYS A 12 10.21 36.22 3.54
CA LYS A 12 11.07 36.68 4.65
C LYS A 12 10.60 36.03 5.94
N ILE A 13 11.45 35.23 6.52
CA ILE A 13 11.21 34.52 7.80
C ILE A 13 12.08 35.23 8.84
N ARG A 14 11.48 35.57 9.98
CA ARG A 14 12.17 36.21 11.11
C ARG A 14 11.84 35.49 12.40
N GLY A 15 12.88 35.17 13.17
CA GLY A 15 12.73 34.60 14.47
C GLY A 15 12.12 33.19 14.48
N ALA A 16 12.45 32.34 13.53
CA ALA A 16 11.94 30.96 13.54
C ALA A 16 12.63 30.14 14.64
N ASN A 17 11.83 29.60 15.57
CA ASN A 17 12.30 28.91 16.77
C ASN A 17 11.59 27.57 16.99
N GLU A 18 10.98 26.99 15.96
CA GLU A 18 10.26 25.71 16.06
C GLU A 18 11.23 24.54 16.28
N ASN A 19 10.91 23.64 17.20
CA ASN A 19 11.71 22.47 17.57
C ASN A 19 13.16 22.81 17.97
N ASN A 20 14.14 22.51 17.12
CA ASN A 20 15.56 22.78 17.34
C ASN A 20 16.09 24.02 16.64
N LEU A 21 15.26 24.80 15.95
CA LEU A 21 15.65 26.04 15.32
C LEU A 21 16.02 27.10 16.37
N LYS A 22 17.07 27.87 16.11
CA LYS A 22 17.65 28.83 17.05
C LYS A 22 17.36 30.27 16.69
N ASN A 23 16.10 30.65 16.68
CA ASN A 23 15.62 32.00 16.37
C ASN A 23 16.23 32.52 15.06
N ILE A 24 16.10 31.77 13.98
CA ILE A 24 16.76 32.01 12.72
C ILE A 24 16.00 33.01 11.84
N ASP A 25 16.78 33.82 11.10
CA ASP A 25 16.32 34.70 10.05
C ASP A 25 16.78 34.16 8.71
N VAL A 26 15.86 34.05 7.74
CA VAL A 26 16.19 33.60 6.39
C VAL A 26 15.28 34.26 5.36
N ASP A 27 15.85 34.65 4.21
CA ASP A 27 15.15 35.19 3.06
C ASP A 27 15.19 34.15 1.92
N ILE A 28 14.03 33.61 1.54
CA ILE A 28 13.88 32.57 0.51
C ILE A 28 13.32 33.25 -0.75
N PRO A 29 13.99 33.14 -1.91
CA PRO A 29 13.48 33.76 -3.15
C PRO A 29 12.19 33.05 -3.61
N ARG A 30 11.25 33.80 -4.14
CA ARG A 30 9.99 33.34 -4.70
C ARG A 30 10.15 32.95 -6.16
N ASN A 31 9.31 32.02 -6.62
CA ASN A 31 9.27 31.54 -8.01
C ASN A 31 10.61 30.91 -8.47
N GLU A 32 11.33 30.36 -7.51
CA GLU A 32 12.58 29.63 -7.72
C GLU A 32 12.52 28.22 -7.12
N LEU A 33 13.43 27.36 -7.55
CA LEU A 33 13.67 26.04 -6.96
C LEU A 33 14.68 26.21 -5.81
N VAL A 34 14.18 26.19 -4.58
CA VAL A 34 14.97 26.34 -3.36
C VAL A 34 15.16 25.01 -2.68
N VAL A 35 16.40 24.63 -2.39
CA VAL A 35 16.72 23.40 -1.66
C VAL A 35 17.13 23.73 -0.23
N LEU A 36 16.48 23.12 0.74
CA LEU A 36 16.87 23.10 2.15
C LEU A 36 17.70 21.83 2.41
N THR A 37 18.95 22.00 2.77
CA THR A 37 19.88 20.88 3.00
C THR A 37 20.56 20.97 4.36
N GLY A 38 21.35 19.98 4.73
CA GLY A 38 22.08 19.86 5.99
C GLY A 38 21.99 18.45 6.59
N LEU A 39 22.69 18.22 7.69
CA LEU A 39 22.72 16.91 8.38
C LEU A 39 21.33 16.41 8.80
N SER A 40 21.18 15.10 8.94
CA SER A 40 19.95 14.53 9.52
C SER A 40 19.72 15.07 10.93
N GLY A 41 18.49 15.55 11.21
CA GLY A 41 18.16 16.20 12.48
C GLY A 41 18.68 17.64 12.65
N SER A 42 19.16 18.31 11.59
CA SER A 42 19.66 19.70 11.67
C SER A 42 18.55 20.77 11.77
N GLY A 43 17.28 20.45 11.54
CA GLY A 43 16.15 21.41 11.58
C GLY A 43 15.53 21.76 10.22
N LYS A 44 15.91 21.07 9.14
CA LYS A 44 15.36 21.31 7.78
C LYS A 44 13.84 21.16 7.74
N SER A 45 13.34 20.04 8.24
CA SER A 45 11.90 19.74 8.25
C SER A 45 11.15 20.69 9.19
N SER A 46 11.76 21.10 10.30
CA SER A 46 11.21 22.11 11.21
C SER A 46 11.02 23.46 10.51
N LEU A 47 11.97 23.87 9.67
CA LEU A 47 11.81 25.09 8.89
C LEU A 47 10.78 24.93 7.76
N ALA A 48 10.86 23.84 6.98
CA ALA A 48 10.01 23.62 5.82
C ALA A 48 8.54 23.37 6.20
N PHE A 49 8.31 22.39 7.08
CA PHE A 49 6.96 21.88 7.38
C PHE A 49 6.36 22.52 8.64
N ASP A 50 7.10 22.50 9.75
CA ASP A 50 6.58 22.97 11.02
C ASP A 50 6.51 24.51 11.10
N THR A 51 7.28 25.24 10.26
CA THR A 51 7.27 26.70 10.22
C THR A 51 6.60 27.25 8.94
N ILE A 52 7.16 27.02 7.74
CA ILE A 52 6.69 27.66 6.49
C ILE A 52 5.33 27.09 6.08
N TYR A 53 5.22 25.77 5.99
CA TYR A 53 3.97 25.12 5.58
C TYR A 53 2.87 25.33 6.63
N ALA A 54 3.16 25.16 7.91
CA ALA A 54 2.21 25.34 9.00
C ALA A 54 1.62 26.77 9.01
N GLU A 55 2.45 27.80 8.83
CA GLU A 55 1.97 29.19 8.75
C GLU A 55 1.18 29.46 7.47
N GLY A 56 1.58 28.88 6.34
CA GLY A 56 0.84 28.99 5.07
C GLY A 56 -0.54 28.35 5.15
N GLN A 57 -0.64 27.18 5.73
CA GLN A 57 -1.90 26.48 6.01
C GLN A 57 -2.78 27.26 7.00
N ARG A 58 -2.20 27.75 8.10
CA ARG A 58 -2.93 28.53 9.11
C ARG A 58 -3.58 29.77 8.47
N ARG A 59 -2.85 30.53 7.68
CA ARG A 59 -3.37 31.72 6.96
C ARG A 59 -4.47 31.38 5.97
N TYR A 60 -4.31 30.26 5.25
CA TYR A 60 -5.33 29.79 4.34
C TYR A 60 -6.60 29.43 5.10
N MET A 61 -6.48 28.69 6.21
CA MET A 61 -7.61 28.31 7.07
C MET A 61 -8.31 29.52 7.69
N GLU A 62 -7.56 30.54 8.10
CA GLU A 62 -8.14 31.79 8.63
C GLU A 62 -8.93 32.56 7.57
N SER A 63 -8.61 32.41 6.29
CA SER A 63 -9.37 33.03 5.18
C SER A 63 -10.70 32.36 4.90
N LEU A 64 -10.93 31.13 5.42
CA LEU A 64 -12.16 30.39 5.23
C LEU A 64 -13.29 30.89 6.14
N SER A 65 -14.54 30.54 5.80
CA SER A 65 -15.70 30.89 6.61
C SER A 65 -15.62 30.29 8.03
N SER A 66 -16.27 30.94 9.01
CA SER A 66 -16.32 30.44 10.40
C SER A 66 -16.90 29.02 10.48
N TYR A 67 -17.83 28.67 9.61
CA TYR A 67 -18.39 27.33 9.50
C TYR A 67 -17.36 26.29 9.06
N ALA A 68 -16.58 26.58 8.00
CA ALA A 68 -15.53 25.68 7.53
C ALA A 68 -14.43 25.51 8.60
N ARG A 69 -14.06 26.54 9.33
CA ARG A 69 -13.09 26.49 10.43
C ARG A 69 -13.51 25.59 11.60
N GLN A 70 -14.81 25.50 11.90
CA GLN A 70 -15.33 24.58 12.94
C GLN A 70 -15.09 23.12 12.59
N PHE A 71 -15.11 22.74 11.30
CA PHE A 71 -14.87 21.38 10.88
C PHE A 71 -13.39 21.01 10.73
N LEU A 72 -12.54 22.00 10.40
CA LEU A 72 -11.14 21.76 10.07
C LEU A 72 -10.21 21.92 11.30
N GLY A 73 -10.72 22.44 12.41
CA GLY A 73 -9.96 22.69 13.64
C GLY A 73 -9.15 23.99 13.58
N GLN A 74 -8.71 24.47 14.73
CA GLN A 74 -7.73 25.58 14.83
C GLN A 74 -6.33 24.99 14.72
N MET A 75 -5.51 25.49 13.81
CA MET A 75 -4.09 25.20 13.78
C MET A 75 -3.34 26.13 14.73
N GLU A 76 -2.44 25.59 15.52
CA GLU A 76 -1.57 26.39 16.36
C GLU A 76 -0.65 27.25 15.50
N LYS A 77 -0.34 28.47 15.98
CA LYS A 77 0.63 29.33 15.31
C LYS A 77 2.02 28.75 15.54
N PRO A 78 2.83 28.53 14.49
CA PRO A 78 4.20 28.09 14.69
C PRO A 78 5.01 29.15 15.47
N ASP A 79 6.04 28.70 16.17
CA ASP A 79 6.94 29.54 16.92
C ASP A 79 7.87 30.32 15.99
N VAL A 80 7.35 31.43 15.48
CA VAL A 80 8.01 32.34 14.55
C VAL A 80 7.51 33.77 14.80
N GLU A 81 8.42 34.73 14.77
CA GLU A 81 8.06 36.14 14.95
C GLU A 81 7.19 36.64 13.78
N SER A 82 7.67 36.47 12.55
CA SER A 82 6.92 36.86 11.35
C SER A 82 7.38 36.13 10.10
N ILE A 83 6.43 35.90 9.18
CA ILE A 83 6.70 35.44 7.81
C ILE A 83 5.97 36.39 6.84
N GLU A 84 6.73 37.07 5.98
CA GLU A 84 6.20 37.95 4.93
C GLU A 84 6.37 37.32 3.56
N GLY A 85 5.51 37.68 2.60
CA GLY A 85 5.61 37.23 1.20
C GLY A 85 5.21 35.78 0.94
N LEU A 86 4.64 35.07 1.95
CA LEU A 86 4.23 33.67 1.81
C LEU A 86 2.98 33.54 0.93
N SER A 87 3.07 32.69 -0.10
CA SER A 87 1.94 32.23 -0.93
C SER A 87 1.16 31.11 -0.25
N PRO A 88 -0.07 30.78 -0.72
CA PRO A 88 -0.73 29.55 -0.30
C PRO A 88 0.21 28.36 -0.44
N ALA A 89 0.34 27.57 0.61
CA ALA A 89 1.30 26.47 0.69
C ALA A 89 0.65 25.10 0.53
N ILE A 90 1.28 24.23 -0.26
CA ILE A 90 0.90 22.84 -0.46
C ILE A 90 2.08 21.94 -0.06
N SER A 91 1.84 21.00 0.83
CA SER A 91 2.83 20.01 1.26
C SER A 91 2.70 18.71 0.46
N ILE A 92 3.84 18.17 0.06
CA ILE A 92 3.98 16.84 -0.55
C ILE A 92 4.98 16.04 0.27
N ASP A 93 4.50 15.51 1.38
CA ASP A 93 5.29 14.73 2.33
C ASP A 93 5.32 13.22 2.02
N GLN A 94 6.17 12.49 2.74
CA GLN A 94 6.36 11.05 2.60
C GLN A 94 5.44 10.21 3.49
N LYS A 95 4.95 10.78 4.60
CA LYS A 95 4.37 10.05 5.73
C LYS A 95 2.96 9.48 5.53
N SER A 96 2.21 9.90 4.52
CA SER A 96 0.81 9.50 4.36
C SER A 96 0.62 8.44 3.28
N THR A 97 0.97 7.19 3.56
CA THR A 97 0.41 6.06 2.80
C THR A 97 -1.04 5.85 3.24
N ASN A 98 -1.96 6.03 2.33
CA ASN A 98 -3.37 5.74 2.59
C ASN A 98 -3.55 4.22 2.71
N HIS A 99 -3.80 3.72 3.91
CA HIS A 99 -4.02 2.29 4.17
C HIS A 99 -5.45 1.81 3.83
N ASN A 100 -6.27 2.66 3.20
CA ASN A 100 -7.59 2.23 2.77
C ASN A 100 -7.47 1.18 1.66
N PRO A 101 -7.94 -0.06 1.86
CA PRO A 101 -7.79 -1.15 0.89
C PRO A 101 -8.56 -0.91 -0.42
N ARG A 102 -9.47 0.06 -0.45
CA ARG A 102 -10.22 0.46 -1.64
C ARG A 102 -9.54 1.56 -2.45
N SER A 103 -8.55 2.25 -1.90
CA SER A 103 -7.81 3.28 -2.63
C SER A 103 -6.84 2.66 -3.63
N THR A 104 -6.89 3.16 -4.87
CA THR A 104 -5.99 2.76 -5.95
C THR A 104 -5.31 3.97 -6.55
N VAL A 105 -4.24 3.77 -7.33
CA VAL A 105 -3.59 4.85 -8.09
C VAL A 105 -4.62 5.61 -8.91
N GLY A 106 -5.51 4.91 -9.62
CA GLY A 106 -6.56 5.54 -10.44
C GLY A 106 -7.54 6.42 -9.66
N THR A 107 -7.90 6.03 -8.42
CA THR A 107 -8.82 6.83 -7.59
C THR A 107 -8.15 8.04 -6.95
N VAL A 108 -6.89 7.93 -6.55
CA VAL A 108 -6.13 9.05 -5.95
C VAL A 108 -5.77 10.12 -6.99
N THR A 109 -5.52 9.69 -8.23
CA THR A 109 -5.24 10.60 -9.36
C THR A 109 -6.50 11.14 -10.04
N GLU A 110 -7.69 10.74 -9.59
CA GLU A 110 -8.99 11.04 -10.21
C GLU A 110 -9.16 10.49 -11.64
N ILE A 111 -8.14 9.83 -12.21
CA ILE A 111 -8.19 9.28 -13.56
C ILE A 111 -9.31 8.24 -13.68
N TYR A 112 -9.55 7.46 -12.62
CA TYR A 112 -10.61 6.46 -12.60
C TYR A 112 -12.01 7.09 -12.72
N ASP A 113 -12.23 8.29 -12.18
CA ASP A 113 -13.53 8.98 -12.28
C ASP A 113 -13.81 9.43 -13.71
N TYR A 114 -12.76 9.87 -14.43
CA TYR A 114 -12.89 10.16 -15.86
C TYR A 114 -13.15 8.88 -16.70
N PHE A 115 -12.52 7.74 -16.35
CA PHE A 115 -12.83 6.46 -17.00
C PHE A 115 -14.26 6.02 -16.73
N ARG A 116 -14.77 6.16 -15.52
CA ARG A 116 -16.19 5.88 -15.20
C ARG A 116 -17.13 6.71 -16.09
N LEU A 117 -16.82 7.98 -16.27
CA LEU A 117 -17.59 8.87 -17.14
C LEU A 117 -17.48 8.45 -18.61
N LEU A 118 -16.26 8.11 -19.07
CA LEU A 118 -16.03 7.66 -20.45
C LEU A 118 -16.83 6.38 -20.75
N TYR A 119 -16.70 5.36 -19.90
CA TYR A 119 -17.42 4.09 -20.09
C TYR A 119 -18.94 4.23 -20.00
N ALA A 120 -19.43 5.14 -19.18
CA ALA A 120 -20.86 5.41 -19.08
C ALA A 120 -21.43 6.14 -20.30
N ARG A 121 -20.62 6.94 -21.01
CA ARG A 121 -21.09 7.78 -22.13
C ARG A 121 -20.75 7.24 -23.52
N VAL A 122 -19.63 6.54 -23.64
CA VAL A 122 -19.07 6.07 -24.91
C VAL A 122 -19.01 4.55 -24.97
N GLY A 123 -19.11 3.87 -23.84
CA GLY A 123 -18.99 2.43 -23.72
C GLY A 123 -20.10 1.67 -24.46
N ILE A 124 -19.74 0.56 -25.07
CA ILE A 124 -20.62 -0.37 -25.77
C ILE A 124 -20.95 -1.52 -24.83
N PRO A 125 -22.20 -1.69 -24.40
CA PRO A 125 -22.60 -2.78 -23.51
C PRO A 125 -22.71 -4.11 -24.27
N HIS A 126 -22.23 -5.17 -23.61
CA HIS A 126 -22.34 -6.54 -24.10
C HIS A 126 -23.06 -7.44 -23.10
N CYS A 127 -23.61 -8.53 -23.55
CA CYS A 127 -24.17 -9.54 -22.66
C CYS A 127 -23.08 -10.22 -21.84
N PRO A 128 -23.12 -10.21 -20.50
CA PRO A 128 -22.09 -10.83 -19.68
C PRO A 128 -22.01 -12.35 -19.83
N LYS A 129 -23.01 -12.97 -20.46
CA LYS A 129 -23.09 -14.45 -20.66
C LYS A 129 -22.68 -14.91 -22.06
N CYS A 130 -23.16 -14.25 -23.12
CA CYS A 130 -22.88 -14.64 -24.51
C CYS A 130 -21.98 -13.67 -25.28
N GLY A 131 -21.61 -12.50 -24.69
CA GLY A 131 -20.73 -11.50 -25.30
C GLY A 131 -21.35 -10.68 -26.44
N ARG A 132 -22.63 -10.90 -26.78
CA ARG A 132 -23.32 -10.13 -27.85
C ARG A 132 -23.49 -8.68 -27.43
N GLU A 133 -23.30 -7.75 -28.35
CA GLU A 133 -23.62 -6.33 -28.15
C GLU A 133 -25.12 -6.12 -27.83
N ILE A 134 -25.41 -5.26 -26.88
CA ILE A 134 -26.74 -4.91 -26.43
C ILE A 134 -26.95 -3.41 -26.64
N ALA A 135 -28.00 -3.05 -27.38
CA ALA A 135 -28.39 -1.66 -27.60
C ALA A 135 -29.81 -1.38 -27.07
N LYS A 136 -30.01 -0.15 -26.56
CA LYS A 136 -31.38 0.35 -26.40
C LYS A 136 -31.98 0.69 -27.77
N GLN A 137 -33.19 0.26 -27.99
CA GLN A 137 -33.88 0.59 -29.22
C GLN A 137 -35.02 1.59 -28.91
N SER A 138 -35.14 2.65 -29.70
CA SER A 138 -36.31 3.54 -29.61
C SER A 138 -37.50 2.89 -30.30
N VAL A 139 -38.71 3.36 -29.94
CA VAL A 139 -39.97 2.89 -30.58
C VAL A 139 -39.88 3.07 -32.10
N ASP A 140 -39.39 4.23 -32.55
CA ASP A 140 -39.23 4.50 -34.00
C ASP A 140 -38.30 3.50 -34.68
N GLN A 141 -37.14 3.18 -34.07
CA GLN A 141 -36.20 2.17 -34.60
C GLN A 141 -36.84 0.77 -34.66
N MET A 142 -37.62 0.39 -33.66
CA MET A 142 -38.37 -0.87 -33.68
C MET A 142 -39.39 -0.92 -34.81
N VAL A 143 -40.14 0.16 -34.95
CA VAL A 143 -41.13 0.32 -36.02
C VAL A 143 -40.49 0.27 -37.40
N ASP A 144 -39.39 0.99 -37.60
CA ASP A 144 -38.65 1.00 -38.89
C ASP A 144 -38.13 -0.40 -39.24
N GLN A 145 -37.61 -1.14 -38.25
CA GLN A 145 -37.12 -2.52 -38.47
C GLN A 145 -38.26 -3.49 -38.81
N ILE A 146 -39.40 -3.32 -38.17
CA ILE A 146 -40.60 -4.12 -38.45
C ILE A 146 -41.13 -3.78 -39.87
N MET A 147 -41.17 -2.50 -40.22
CA MET A 147 -41.62 -2.04 -41.53
C MET A 147 -40.67 -2.42 -42.69
N ALA A 148 -39.36 -2.72 -42.34
CA ALA A 148 -38.42 -3.25 -43.32
C ALA A 148 -38.69 -4.71 -43.77
N LEU A 149 -39.60 -5.42 -43.08
CA LEU A 149 -40.03 -6.75 -43.48
C LEU A 149 -40.73 -6.69 -44.86
N PRO A 150 -40.75 -7.79 -45.65
CA PRO A 150 -41.42 -7.82 -46.91
C PRO A 150 -42.91 -7.45 -46.80
N GLU A 151 -43.46 -6.74 -47.79
CA GLU A 151 -44.86 -6.44 -47.86
C GLU A 151 -45.73 -7.71 -47.74
N ARG A 152 -46.86 -7.61 -47.06
CA ARG A 152 -47.81 -8.68 -46.74
C ARG A 152 -47.33 -9.71 -45.72
N THR A 153 -46.17 -9.48 -45.09
CA THR A 153 -45.72 -10.34 -43.95
C THR A 153 -46.77 -10.22 -42.85
N LYS A 154 -47.21 -11.34 -42.29
CA LYS A 154 -48.11 -11.40 -41.15
C LYS A 154 -47.29 -11.44 -39.87
N ILE A 155 -47.56 -10.51 -38.97
CA ILE A 155 -46.83 -10.39 -37.70
C ILE A 155 -47.80 -10.40 -36.52
N GLN A 156 -47.34 -10.85 -35.38
CA GLN A 156 -48.01 -10.74 -34.10
C GLN A 156 -47.10 -10.00 -33.13
N LEU A 157 -47.66 -9.01 -32.41
CA LEU A 157 -46.96 -8.26 -31.37
C LEU A 157 -47.32 -8.89 -30.02
N LEU A 158 -46.29 -9.43 -29.35
CA LEU A 158 -46.42 -10.13 -28.07
C LEU A 158 -45.70 -9.38 -26.96
N ALA A 159 -46.36 -9.29 -25.81
CA ALA A 159 -45.79 -8.76 -24.58
C ALA A 159 -45.31 -9.93 -23.69
N PRO A 160 -44.00 -10.19 -23.55
CA PRO A 160 -43.49 -11.23 -22.69
C PRO A 160 -43.54 -10.81 -21.20
N VAL A 161 -44.70 -11.08 -20.53
CA VAL A 161 -44.99 -10.68 -19.17
C VAL A 161 -44.47 -11.63 -18.09
N VAL A 162 -44.22 -12.93 -18.43
CA VAL A 162 -43.57 -13.90 -17.55
C VAL A 162 -42.50 -14.63 -18.34
N ARG A 163 -41.31 -14.70 -17.77
CA ARG A 163 -40.18 -15.41 -18.38
C ARG A 163 -39.51 -16.30 -17.34
N GLY A 164 -39.60 -17.62 -17.56
CA GLY A 164 -38.95 -18.63 -16.74
C GLY A 164 -39.30 -18.63 -15.25
N ARG A 165 -40.49 -18.16 -14.87
CA ARG A 165 -40.94 -18.10 -13.48
C ARG A 165 -41.92 -19.21 -13.15
N LYS A 166 -41.78 -19.79 -11.96
CA LYS A 166 -42.72 -20.79 -11.42
C LYS A 166 -44.00 -20.10 -10.91
N GLY A 167 -45.15 -20.76 -11.05
CA GLY A 167 -46.42 -20.27 -10.53
C GLY A 167 -47.60 -20.61 -11.42
N THR A 168 -48.80 -20.50 -10.90
CA THR A 168 -50.07 -20.71 -11.66
C THR A 168 -50.50 -19.50 -12.46
N HIS A 169 -49.92 -18.30 -12.17
CA HIS A 169 -50.18 -17.03 -12.84
C HIS A 169 -51.66 -16.59 -13.07
N VAL A 170 -52.59 -17.16 -12.31
CA VAL A 170 -54.03 -16.92 -12.45
C VAL A 170 -54.38 -15.42 -12.41
N LYS A 171 -53.79 -14.67 -11.47
CA LYS A 171 -54.03 -13.21 -11.36
C LYS A 171 -53.59 -12.44 -12.60
N LEU A 172 -52.58 -12.91 -13.30
CA LEU A 172 -52.09 -12.31 -14.53
C LEU A 172 -53.09 -12.50 -15.66
N PHE A 173 -53.60 -13.71 -15.83
CA PHE A 173 -54.65 -14.00 -16.83
C PHE A 173 -55.93 -13.21 -16.57
N GLU A 174 -56.38 -13.11 -15.32
CA GLU A 174 -57.51 -12.29 -14.94
C GLU A 174 -57.31 -10.81 -15.27
N ARG A 175 -56.10 -10.28 -15.00
CA ARG A 175 -55.77 -8.89 -15.32
C ARG A 175 -55.75 -8.67 -16.83
N ALA A 176 -55.09 -9.54 -17.60
CA ALA A 176 -55.03 -9.47 -19.05
C ALA A 176 -56.44 -9.50 -19.65
N LYS A 177 -57.30 -10.40 -19.16
CA LYS A 177 -58.72 -10.49 -19.58
C LYS A 177 -59.53 -9.23 -19.28
N LYS A 178 -59.35 -8.65 -18.08
CA LYS A 178 -59.98 -7.38 -17.69
C LYS A 178 -59.51 -6.19 -18.53
N SER A 179 -58.26 -6.23 -18.99
CA SER A 179 -57.69 -5.18 -19.87
C SER A 179 -58.10 -5.36 -21.34
N GLY A 180 -58.92 -6.36 -21.67
CA GLY A 180 -59.49 -6.54 -23.01
C GLY A 180 -58.63 -7.37 -23.97
N TYR A 181 -57.59 -7.99 -23.49
CA TYR A 181 -56.80 -8.92 -24.31
C TYR A 181 -57.55 -10.25 -24.45
N VAL A 182 -57.41 -10.87 -25.62
CA VAL A 182 -58.18 -12.07 -25.98
C VAL A 182 -57.33 -13.35 -25.95
N ARG A 183 -56.04 -13.22 -26.26
CA ARG A 183 -55.14 -14.36 -26.46
C ARG A 183 -53.83 -14.22 -25.73
N VAL A 184 -53.31 -15.35 -25.32
CA VAL A 184 -52.01 -15.48 -24.65
C VAL A 184 -51.27 -16.70 -25.20
N ARG A 185 -49.96 -16.60 -25.32
CA ARG A 185 -49.08 -17.72 -25.64
C ARG A 185 -48.39 -18.16 -24.35
N VAL A 186 -48.54 -19.43 -24.00
CA VAL A 186 -47.92 -20.02 -22.82
C VAL A 186 -47.02 -21.18 -23.27
N ASP A 187 -45.76 -21.11 -22.96
CA ASP A 187 -44.77 -22.13 -23.32
C ASP A 187 -44.82 -22.51 -24.80
N GLY A 188 -45.01 -21.52 -25.66
CA GLY A 188 -45.13 -21.67 -27.11
C GLY A 188 -46.54 -22.04 -27.62
N ASN A 189 -47.46 -22.42 -26.77
CA ASN A 189 -48.84 -22.82 -27.12
C ASN A 189 -49.82 -21.66 -26.97
N MET A 190 -50.73 -21.53 -27.92
CA MET A 190 -51.73 -20.46 -27.95
C MET A 190 -52.98 -20.86 -27.13
N TYR A 191 -53.43 -19.98 -26.26
CA TYR A 191 -54.64 -20.11 -25.47
C TYR A 191 -55.54 -18.85 -25.61
N GLU A 192 -56.86 -19.07 -25.53
CA GLU A 192 -57.77 -17.96 -25.37
C GLU A 192 -58.01 -17.65 -23.89
N LEU A 193 -57.97 -16.36 -23.53
CA LEU A 193 -58.20 -15.92 -22.14
C LEU A 193 -59.64 -16.14 -21.68
N SER A 194 -60.53 -16.55 -22.58
CA SER A 194 -61.89 -17.04 -22.26
C SER A 194 -61.85 -18.40 -21.61
N GLU A 195 -60.86 -19.23 -21.91
CA GLU A 195 -60.71 -20.58 -21.39
C GLU A 195 -60.03 -20.59 -20.02
N GLU A 196 -60.20 -21.65 -19.26
CA GLU A 196 -59.54 -21.87 -17.99
C GLU A 196 -58.15 -22.40 -18.23
N ILE A 197 -57.11 -21.57 -18.02
CA ILE A 197 -55.74 -21.93 -18.21
C ILE A 197 -55.16 -22.37 -16.86
N THR A 198 -54.90 -23.68 -16.73
CA THR A 198 -54.27 -24.29 -15.52
C THR A 198 -52.80 -24.59 -15.75
N LEU A 199 -51.91 -24.00 -14.93
CA LEU A 199 -50.49 -24.18 -15.00
C LEU A 199 -49.95 -24.86 -13.74
N ASP A 200 -48.93 -25.71 -13.89
CA ASP A 200 -48.28 -26.35 -12.75
C ASP A 200 -47.38 -25.30 -12.01
N LYS A 201 -47.65 -25.12 -10.71
CA LYS A 201 -46.90 -24.18 -9.85
C LYS A 201 -45.40 -24.49 -9.70
N ASN A 202 -44.96 -25.72 -9.99
CA ASN A 202 -43.60 -26.17 -9.80
C ASN A 202 -42.74 -26.05 -11.05
N ILE A 203 -43.34 -25.83 -12.20
CA ILE A 203 -42.68 -25.69 -13.52
C ILE A 203 -42.45 -24.20 -13.82
N LYS A 204 -41.41 -23.92 -14.54
CA LYS A 204 -41.11 -22.57 -15.04
C LYS A 204 -41.91 -22.33 -16.32
N HIS A 205 -42.65 -21.26 -16.36
CA HIS A 205 -43.51 -20.89 -17.52
C HIS A 205 -43.05 -19.61 -18.18
N ASN A 206 -43.22 -19.51 -19.49
CA ASN A 206 -43.10 -18.31 -20.29
C ASN A 206 -44.49 -17.92 -20.76
N ILE A 207 -44.91 -16.66 -20.48
CA ILE A 207 -46.23 -16.18 -20.84
C ILE A 207 -46.10 -14.88 -21.60
N GLU A 208 -46.65 -14.87 -22.81
CA GLU A 208 -46.69 -13.68 -23.69
C GLU A 208 -48.11 -13.32 -24.03
N ILE A 209 -48.48 -12.07 -23.79
CA ILE A 209 -49.82 -11.55 -24.15
C ILE A 209 -49.75 -11.07 -25.59
N ILE A 210 -50.70 -11.50 -26.45
CA ILE A 210 -50.81 -11.03 -27.82
C ILE A 210 -51.62 -9.73 -27.83
N VAL A 211 -50.93 -8.63 -28.15
CA VAL A 211 -51.47 -7.28 -28.13
C VAL A 211 -52.14 -6.94 -29.48
N ASP A 212 -51.47 -7.22 -30.59
CA ASP A 212 -52.02 -6.95 -31.94
C ASP A 212 -51.51 -7.96 -32.98
N ARG A 213 -52.27 -8.08 -34.07
CA ARG A 213 -51.94 -8.85 -35.27
C ARG A 213 -52.04 -7.97 -36.48
N LEU A 214 -50.93 -7.82 -37.18
CA LEU A 214 -50.80 -6.89 -38.28
C LEU A 214 -50.31 -7.56 -39.54
N VAL A 215 -50.55 -6.94 -40.63
CA VAL A 215 -49.91 -7.31 -41.93
C VAL A 215 -49.07 -6.11 -42.35
N VAL A 216 -47.81 -6.32 -42.62
CA VAL A 216 -46.88 -5.26 -43.03
C VAL A 216 -47.30 -4.72 -44.39
N LYS A 217 -47.66 -3.44 -44.42
CA LYS A 217 -48.02 -2.69 -45.62
C LYS A 217 -47.84 -1.17 -45.35
N PRO A 218 -47.57 -0.38 -46.40
CA PRO A 218 -47.51 1.08 -46.26
C PRO A 218 -48.76 1.64 -45.58
N GLY A 219 -48.58 2.58 -44.64
CA GLY A 219 -49.67 3.27 -43.95
C GLY A 219 -50.14 2.66 -42.61
N ILE A 220 -49.45 1.58 -42.12
CA ILE A 220 -49.76 0.99 -40.80
C ILE A 220 -48.88 1.57 -39.68
N GLU A 221 -47.93 2.44 -40.02
CA GLU A 221 -46.91 2.96 -39.10
C GLU A 221 -47.49 3.47 -37.77
N LYS A 222 -48.52 4.31 -37.89
CA LYS A 222 -49.21 4.86 -36.69
C LYS A 222 -49.80 3.77 -35.78
N ARG A 223 -50.54 2.81 -36.36
CA ARG A 223 -51.17 1.71 -35.59
C ARG A 223 -50.06 0.79 -35.04
N LEU A 224 -49.01 0.56 -35.79
CA LEU A 224 -47.89 -0.25 -35.34
C LEU A 224 -47.17 0.43 -34.15
N THR A 225 -46.95 1.76 -34.22
CA THR A 225 -46.35 2.54 -33.12
C THR A 225 -47.21 2.45 -31.86
N ASP A 226 -48.50 2.71 -31.97
CA ASP A 226 -49.43 2.62 -30.82
C ASP A 226 -49.44 1.20 -30.20
N SER A 227 -49.39 0.16 -31.05
CA SER A 227 -49.37 -1.23 -30.57
C SER A 227 -48.04 -1.62 -29.94
N VAL A 228 -46.90 -1.14 -30.50
CA VAL A 228 -45.54 -1.31 -29.92
C VAL A 228 -45.44 -0.64 -28.55
N GLU A 229 -45.93 0.62 -28.42
CA GLU A 229 -45.94 1.32 -27.13
C GLU A 229 -46.76 0.58 -26.07
N ASN A 230 -47.91 0.03 -26.45
CA ASN A 230 -48.72 -0.78 -25.54
C ASN A 230 -48.02 -2.07 -25.10
N VAL A 231 -47.35 -2.75 -26.01
CA VAL A 231 -46.56 -3.94 -25.69
C VAL A 231 -45.43 -3.60 -24.70
N LEU A 232 -44.69 -2.54 -25.02
CA LEU A 232 -43.54 -2.10 -24.18
C LEU A 232 -44.00 -1.67 -22.78
N GLN A 233 -45.13 -1.05 -22.64
CA GLN A 233 -45.72 -0.71 -21.35
C GLN A 233 -46.14 -1.95 -20.55
N LEU A 234 -46.75 -2.97 -21.21
CA LEU A 234 -47.14 -4.23 -20.56
C LEU A 234 -45.96 -5.11 -20.13
N ALA A 235 -44.92 -5.17 -20.95
CA ALA A 235 -43.80 -6.05 -20.79
C ALA A 235 -42.54 -5.34 -20.26
N GLU A 236 -42.71 -4.17 -19.59
CA GLU A 236 -41.61 -3.41 -18.97
C GLU A 236 -40.47 -3.12 -19.95
N GLY A 237 -40.80 -2.69 -21.16
CA GLY A 237 -39.85 -2.30 -22.17
C GLY A 237 -39.41 -3.41 -23.14
N LEU A 238 -40.09 -4.56 -23.16
CA LEU A 238 -39.77 -5.69 -24.05
C LEU A 238 -40.88 -5.86 -25.11
N LEU A 239 -40.47 -6.21 -26.31
CA LEU A 239 -41.38 -6.52 -27.41
C LEU A 239 -40.85 -7.78 -28.14
N LEU A 240 -41.72 -8.75 -28.32
CA LEU A 240 -41.53 -9.89 -29.19
C LEU A 240 -42.44 -9.75 -30.42
N VAL A 241 -41.84 -9.75 -31.61
CA VAL A 241 -42.59 -9.78 -32.87
C VAL A 241 -42.44 -11.17 -33.46
N ASP A 242 -43.55 -11.89 -33.44
CA ASP A 242 -43.65 -13.21 -34.04
C ASP A 242 -44.02 -13.05 -35.51
N VAL A 243 -43.07 -13.42 -36.39
CA VAL A 243 -43.25 -13.37 -37.83
C VAL A 243 -43.77 -14.71 -38.27
N ILE A 244 -45.04 -14.75 -38.76
CA ILE A 244 -45.67 -15.99 -39.21
C ILE A 244 -44.94 -16.51 -40.42
N ASP A 245 -44.45 -17.72 -40.36
CA ASP A 245 -43.57 -18.39 -41.34
C ASP A 245 -42.16 -17.80 -41.47
N GLY A 246 -41.71 -17.03 -40.43
CA GLY A 246 -40.37 -16.45 -40.34
C GLY A 246 -39.75 -16.58 -38.96
N GLU A 247 -38.56 -15.99 -38.75
CA GLU A 247 -37.93 -15.97 -37.46
C GLU A 247 -38.51 -14.84 -36.59
N PRO A 248 -38.71 -15.06 -35.28
CA PRO A 248 -39.23 -14.03 -34.39
C PRO A 248 -38.18 -12.94 -34.14
N MET A 249 -38.59 -11.70 -34.03
CA MET A 249 -37.77 -10.55 -33.73
C MET A 249 -37.97 -10.11 -32.27
N ASN A 250 -36.85 -9.95 -31.52
CA ASN A 250 -36.90 -9.50 -30.17
C ASN A 250 -36.38 -8.06 -30.08
N PHE A 251 -37.09 -7.19 -29.40
CA PHE A 251 -36.77 -5.80 -29.22
C PHE A 251 -36.76 -5.44 -27.72
N SER A 252 -35.99 -4.45 -27.33
CA SER A 252 -35.94 -3.98 -25.97
C SER A 252 -35.65 -2.48 -25.87
N GLN A 253 -36.39 -1.77 -25.04
CA GLN A 253 -36.08 -0.40 -24.64
C GLN A 253 -35.03 -0.32 -23.55
N SER A 254 -34.77 -1.42 -22.82
CA SER A 254 -33.74 -1.54 -21.81
C SER A 254 -32.54 -2.31 -22.37
N PHE A 255 -31.38 -2.20 -21.70
CA PHE A 255 -30.22 -3.00 -22.04
C PHE A 255 -30.45 -4.48 -21.69
N SER A 256 -31.08 -5.24 -22.54
CA SER A 256 -31.33 -6.68 -22.33
C SER A 256 -30.85 -7.51 -23.51
N CYS A 257 -30.32 -8.69 -23.19
CA CYS A 257 -29.90 -9.64 -24.22
C CYS A 257 -31.11 -10.47 -24.69
N PRO A 258 -31.47 -10.44 -25.98
CA PRO A 258 -32.62 -11.18 -26.46
C PRO A 258 -32.43 -12.72 -26.44
N VAL A 259 -31.19 -13.20 -26.35
CA VAL A 259 -30.86 -14.63 -26.36
C VAL A 259 -30.72 -15.19 -24.93
N CYS A 260 -30.07 -14.45 -24.05
CA CYS A 260 -29.78 -14.93 -22.69
C CYS A 260 -30.80 -14.45 -21.65
N GLU A 261 -31.71 -13.58 -22.05
CA GLU A 261 -32.80 -13.00 -21.20
C GLU A 261 -32.22 -12.26 -19.94
N ILE A 262 -30.99 -11.77 -20.05
CA ILE A 262 -30.35 -10.99 -18.98
C ILE A 262 -30.53 -9.52 -19.27
N SER A 263 -31.11 -8.79 -18.33
CA SER A 263 -31.12 -7.32 -18.33
C SER A 263 -29.90 -6.79 -17.59
N ILE A 264 -29.26 -5.78 -18.15
CA ILE A 264 -28.21 -5.00 -17.50
C ILE A 264 -28.88 -3.74 -16.95
N ASP A 265 -28.54 -3.38 -15.70
CA ASP A 265 -28.97 -2.11 -15.10
C ASP A 265 -28.54 -0.93 -15.96
N GLU A 266 -29.20 0.23 -15.77
CA GLU A 266 -28.84 1.44 -16.50
C GLU A 266 -27.37 1.80 -16.32
N ILE A 267 -26.71 2.09 -17.45
CA ILE A 267 -25.27 2.35 -17.48
C ILE A 267 -25.03 3.81 -17.10
N GLU A 268 -24.66 4.03 -15.84
CA GLU A 268 -24.31 5.31 -15.27
C GLU A 268 -22.88 5.29 -14.72
N PRO A 269 -22.23 6.43 -14.47
CA PRO A 269 -20.90 6.47 -13.87
C PRO A 269 -20.79 5.71 -12.54
N ARG A 270 -21.89 5.64 -11.75
CA ARG A 270 -21.95 4.88 -10.49
C ARG A 270 -21.87 3.37 -10.71
N SER A 271 -22.29 2.87 -11.86
CA SER A 271 -22.24 1.43 -12.21
C SER A 271 -20.82 0.91 -12.35
N PHE A 272 -19.85 1.79 -12.58
CA PHE A 272 -18.41 1.49 -12.66
C PHE A 272 -17.65 1.79 -11.38
N SER A 273 -18.32 2.17 -10.29
CA SER A 273 -17.68 2.45 -9.01
C SER A 273 -17.64 1.21 -8.15
N PHE A 274 -16.45 0.72 -7.85
CA PHE A 274 -16.26 -0.37 -6.88
C PHE A 274 -16.42 0.08 -5.42
N ASN A 275 -16.51 1.39 -5.15
CA ASN A 275 -16.82 1.94 -3.83
C ASN A 275 -18.33 2.15 -3.60
N ASN A 276 -19.14 1.89 -4.62
CA ASN A 276 -20.59 2.05 -4.57
C ASN A 276 -21.28 0.68 -4.72
N PRO A 277 -22.29 0.33 -3.90
CA PRO A 277 -23.02 -0.95 -3.99
C PRO A 277 -23.66 -1.23 -5.38
N PHE A 278 -23.93 -0.19 -6.17
CA PHE A 278 -24.46 -0.33 -7.53
C PHE A 278 -23.47 -1.01 -8.47
N GLY A 279 -22.17 -0.66 -8.39
CA GLY A 279 -21.13 -1.19 -9.27
C GLY A 279 -20.29 -2.29 -8.64
N ALA A 280 -20.15 -2.30 -7.32
CA ALA A 280 -19.26 -3.22 -6.61
C ALA A 280 -19.70 -4.68 -6.72
N CYS A 281 -18.73 -5.58 -6.84
CA CYS A 281 -18.98 -7.03 -6.71
C CYS A 281 -19.65 -7.34 -5.37
N PRO A 282 -20.78 -8.05 -5.35
CA PRO A 282 -21.56 -8.29 -4.12
C PRO A 282 -20.85 -9.23 -3.13
N GLU A 283 -19.90 -10.07 -3.58
CA GLU A 283 -19.18 -10.98 -2.70
C GLU A 283 -17.97 -10.33 -1.98
N CYS A 284 -17.20 -9.51 -2.67
CA CYS A 284 -16.03 -8.83 -2.07
C CYS A 284 -16.28 -7.36 -1.75
N PHE A 285 -17.49 -6.85 -1.99
CA PHE A 285 -17.85 -5.46 -1.76
C PHE A 285 -16.90 -4.44 -2.41
N GLY A 286 -16.38 -4.78 -3.59
CA GLY A 286 -15.46 -3.94 -4.34
C GLY A 286 -13.98 -4.03 -3.95
N LEU A 287 -13.61 -4.91 -3.02
CA LEU A 287 -12.21 -5.11 -2.64
C LEU A 287 -11.40 -5.84 -3.72
N GLY A 288 -12.04 -6.75 -4.48
CA GLY A 288 -11.40 -7.58 -5.50
C GLY A 288 -10.72 -8.82 -4.93
N TYR A 289 -10.61 -8.93 -3.62
CA TYR A 289 -9.97 -10.05 -2.93
C TYR A 289 -10.73 -10.40 -1.66
N LYS A 290 -10.44 -11.58 -1.13
CA LYS A 290 -10.88 -12.05 0.18
C LYS A 290 -9.66 -12.36 1.04
N MET A 291 -9.76 -12.11 2.34
CA MET A 291 -8.80 -12.59 3.31
C MET A 291 -9.31 -13.93 3.86
N GLU A 292 -8.58 -14.98 3.60
CA GLU A 292 -8.94 -16.33 3.99
C GLU A 292 -7.80 -16.96 4.78
N PHE A 293 -8.11 -17.75 5.80
CA PHE A 293 -7.09 -18.47 6.56
C PHE A 293 -6.39 -19.48 5.65
N SER A 294 -5.05 -19.42 5.65
CA SER A 294 -4.20 -20.25 4.80
C SER A 294 -3.64 -21.42 5.59
N GLU A 295 -3.82 -22.63 5.08
CA GLU A 295 -3.20 -23.83 5.61
C GLU A 295 -1.67 -23.71 5.69
N GLU A 296 -1.03 -23.18 4.64
CA GLU A 296 0.43 -23.00 4.58
C GLU A 296 0.97 -22.07 5.68
N LEU A 297 0.17 -21.09 6.11
CA LEU A 297 0.53 -20.21 7.21
C LEU A 297 0.25 -20.83 8.57
N MET A 298 -0.79 -21.68 8.68
CA MET A 298 -1.14 -22.38 9.91
C MET A 298 -0.22 -23.57 10.17
N ILE A 299 0.31 -24.20 9.11
CA ILE A 299 1.23 -25.34 9.13
C ILE A 299 2.47 -24.97 8.29
N PRO A 300 3.35 -24.11 8.84
CA PRO A 300 4.47 -23.55 8.07
C PRO A 300 5.55 -24.57 7.69
N ASP A 301 5.65 -25.68 8.44
CA ASP A 301 6.59 -26.77 8.19
C ASP A 301 5.84 -28.11 8.22
N PRO A 302 5.33 -28.59 7.06
CA PRO A 302 4.57 -29.83 6.99
C PRO A 302 5.44 -31.10 7.18
N SER A 303 6.77 -30.98 7.16
CA SER A 303 7.67 -32.09 7.48
C SER A 303 7.71 -32.45 8.97
N LEU A 304 7.20 -31.54 9.83
CA LEU A 304 7.04 -31.79 11.26
C LEU A 304 5.76 -32.56 11.54
N SER A 305 5.82 -33.39 12.57
CA SER A 305 4.61 -34.00 13.13
C SER A 305 3.86 -33.03 14.05
N ILE A 306 2.60 -33.33 14.38
CA ILE A 306 1.82 -32.56 15.35
C ILE A 306 2.51 -32.54 16.72
N ASN A 307 3.12 -33.65 17.16
CA ASN A 307 3.90 -33.72 18.36
C ASN A 307 5.17 -32.86 18.34
N GLN A 308 5.73 -32.61 17.17
CA GLN A 308 6.88 -31.74 16.96
C GLN A 308 6.49 -30.26 16.77
N GLY A 309 5.18 -29.97 16.77
CA GLY A 309 4.68 -28.61 16.68
C GLY A 309 4.39 -28.13 15.25
N ALA A 310 3.95 -29.00 14.34
CA ALA A 310 3.55 -28.63 12.98
C ALA A 310 2.46 -27.53 12.97
N ILE A 311 1.53 -27.55 13.95
CA ILE A 311 0.43 -26.55 14.03
C ILE A 311 0.93 -25.30 14.77
N ALA A 312 1.07 -24.21 14.05
CA ALA A 312 1.59 -22.94 14.56
C ALA A 312 0.51 -21.96 15.05
N VAL A 313 -0.76 -22.30 14.86
CA VAL A 313 -1.89 -21.40 15.13
C VAL A 313 -2.09 -21.18 16.62
N LEU A 314 -2.37 -19.95 16.99
CA LEU A 314 -2.67 -19.54 18.35
C LEU A 314 -3.86 -20.35 18.94
N GLY A 315 -3.65 -20.91 20.14
CA GLY A 315 -4.62 -21.80 20.82
C GLY A 315 -4.54 -23.27 20.40
N TRP A 316 -3.79 -23.61 19.34
CA TRP A 316 -3.46 -24.98 18.95
C TRP A 316 -1.99 -25.32 19.16
N GLN A 317 -1.13 -24.37 19.40
CA GLN A 317 0.28 -24.59 19.77
C GLN A 317 0.44 -25.46 21.01
N SER A 318 -0.53 -25.40 21.93
CA SER A 318 -0.59 -26.22 23.13
C SER A 318 -0.90 -27.70 22.87
N CYS A 319 -1.17 -28.12 21.65
CA CYS A 319 -1.44 -29.53 21.33
C CYS A 319 -0.22 -30.43 21.55
N THR A 320 0.99 -29.90 21.66
CA THR A 320 2.19 -30.63 22.09
C THR A 320 2.18 -30.97 23.58
N ASP A 321 1.42 -30.21 24.39
CA ASP A 321 1.23 -30.48 25.83
C ASP A 321 0.11 -31.51 26.04
N LYS A 322 0.46 -32.67 26.59
CA LYS A 322 -0.45 -33.78 26.85
C LYS A 322 -1.59 -33.47 27.84
N SER A 323 -1.48 -32.37 28.59
CA SER A 323 -2.52 -31.90 29.51
C SER A 323 -3.53 -30.93 28.90
N SER A 324 -3.31 -30.47 27.66
CA SER A 324 -4.18 -29.48 27.03
C SER A 324 -5.47 -30.11 26.47
N PHE A 325 -6.55 -29.27 26.46
CA PHE A 325 -7.83 -29.72 25.87
C PHE A 325 -7.74 -29.93 24.35
N THR A 326 -6.94 -29.12 23.66
CA THR A 326 -6.66 -29.27 22.23
C THR A 326 -5.98 -30.60 21.92
N ARG A 327 -5.08 -31.07 22.80
CA ARG A 327 -4.46 -32.38 22.71
C ARG A 327 -5.48 -33.51 22.90
N ALA A 328 -6.37 -33.40 23.89
CA ALA A 328 -7.41 -34.38 24.13
C ALA A 328 -8.36 -34.54 22.91
N ILE A 329 -8.64 -33.46 22.19
CA ILE A 329 -9.41 -33.51 20.93
C ILE A 329 -8.64 -34.33 19.87
N LEU A 330 -7.35 -34.03 19.67
CA LEU A 330 -6.53 -34.74 18.69
C LEU A 330 -6.37 -36.22 19.03
N ASP A 331 -6.17 -36.56 20.32
CA ASP A 331 -6.09 -37.96 20.77
C ASP A 331 -7.42 -38.71 20.54
N ALA A 332 -8.57 -38.06 20.69
CA ALA A 332 -9.88 -38.64 20.36
C ALA A 332 -10.05 -38.87 18.86
N LEU A 333 -9.60 -37.90 18.01
CA LEU A 333 -9.59 -38.07 16.56
C LEU A 333 -8.68 -39.21 16.11
N CYS A 334 -7.49 -39.34 16.71
CA CYS A 334 -6.56 -40.44 16.44
C CYS A 334 -7.20 -41.83 16.70
N LYS A 335 -7.95 -41.97 17.80
CA LYS A 335 -8.65 -43.19 18.15
C LYS A 335 -9.79 -43.51 17.17
N GLU A 336 -10.56 -42.51 16.77
CA GLU A 336 -11.72 -42.70 15.89
C GLU A 336 -11.31 -42.96 14.43
N TYR A 337 -10.29 -42.29 13.95
CA TYR A 337 -9.87 -42.30 12.55
C TYR A 337 -8.58 -43.08 12.30
N HIS A 338 -7.96 -43.69 13.32
CA HIS A 338 -6.78 -44.57 13.25
C HIS A 338 -5.56 -43.92 12.59
N PHE A 339 -5.10 -42.76 13.10
CA PHE A 339 -3.86 -42.13 12.71
C PHE A 339 -2.98 -41.76 13.90
N ASP A 340 -1.71 -41.41 13.68
CA ASP A 340 -0.74 -41.10 14.71
C ASP A 340 -0.29 -39.66 14.63
N LEU A 341 -0.09 -39.01 15.79
CA LEU A 341 0.39 -37.63 15.91
C LEU A 341 1.90 -37.48 15.70
N ASP A 342 2.65 -38.56 15.60
CA ASP A 342 4.09 -38.56 15.30
C ASP A 342 4.37 -38.63 13.78
N THR A 343 3.37 -38.86 12.96
CA THR A 343 3.46 -38.83 11.50
C THR A 343 3.68 -37.39 11.04
N PRO A 344 4.67 -37.11 10.12
CA PRO A 344 4.79 -35.82 9.47
C PRO A 344 3.48 -35.36 8.84
N PHE A 345 3.16 -34.07 8.94
CA PHE A 345 1.86 -33.59 8.49
C PHE A 345 1.62 -33.80 6.97
N GLU A 346 2.67 -33.72 6.17
CA GLU A 346 2.62 -33.97 4.72
C GLU A 346 2.36 -35.42 4.34
N ASP A 347 2.65 -36.36 5.25
CA ASP A 347 2.48 -37.81 5.02
C ASP A 347 1.07 -38.32 5.39
N TYR A 348 0.19 -37.48 5.93
CA TYR A 348 -1.17 -37.90 6.24
C TYR A 348 -1.95 -38.21 4.96
N PRO A 349 -2.71 -39.32 4.93
CA PRO A 349 -3.67 -39.60 3.88
C PRO A 349 -4.65 -38.43 3.74
N LYS A 350 -5.07 -38.13 2.51
CA LYS A 350 -5.98 -37.01 2.21
C LYS A 350 -7.21 -36.96 3.13
N LYS A 351 -7.79 -38.11 3.48
CA LYS A 351 -8.94 -38.17 4.39
C LYS A 351 -8.63 -37.64 5.78
N ILE A 352 -7.46 -37.97 6.34
CA ILE A 352 -7.03 -37.48 7.67
C ILE A 352 -6.68 -36.01 7.60
N HIS A 353 -5.95 -35.62 6.55
CA HIS A 353 -5.64 -34.21 6.26
C HIS A 353 -6.92 -33.36 6.21
N ASP A 354 -7.93 -33.78 5.42
CA ASP A 354 -9.20 -33.05 5.29
C ASP A 354 -9.96 -32.95 6.63
N ILE A 355 -9.93 -34.02 7.46
CA ILE A 355 -10.51 -33.97 8.81
C ILE A 355 -9.80 -32.95 9.70
N LEU A 356 -8.48 -32.90 9.68
CA LEU A 356 -7.71 -31.98 10.50
C LEU A 356 -7.94 -30.51 10.06
N ILE A 357 -8.02 -30.26 8.76
CA ILE A 357 -8.16 -28.91 8.22
C ILE A 357 -9.63 -28.44 8.21
N TYR A 358 -10.56 -29.27 7.72
CA TYR A 358 -11.96 -28.88 7.47
C TYR A 358 -12.97 -29.44 8.48
N GLY A 359 -12.56 -30.46 9.28
CA GLY A 359 -13.38 -31.02 10.35
C GLY A 359 -14.08 -32.33 10.01
N THR A 360 -14.94 -32.78 10.95
CA THR A 360 -15.64 -34.07 10.90
C THR A 360 -17.05 -33.98 10.31
N ASP A 361 -17.41 -32.88 9.64
CA ASP A 361 -18.75 -32.64 9.07
C ASP A 361 -19.91 -32.88 10.07
N GLY A 362 -19.70 -32.44 11.31
CA GLY A 362 -20.68 -32.56 12.38
C GLY A 362 -20.69 -33.91 13.12
N LYS A 363 -19.86 -34.87 12.73
CA LYS A 363 -19.73 -36.13 13.45
C LYS A 363 -19.04 -35.92 14.79
N GLU A 364 -19.69 -36.24 15.89
CA GLU A 364 -19.15 -36.12 17.23
C GLU A 364 -18.15 -37.20 17.57
N VAL A 365 -17.03 -36.83 18.22
CA VAL A 365 -16.05 -37.73 18.82
C VAL A 365 -16.08 -37.58 20.33
N LYS A 366 -15.88 -38.68 21.07
CA LYS A 366 -15.86 -38.67 22.56
C LYS A 366 -14.47 -38.25 23.03
N VAL A 367 -14.35 -37.01 23.52
CA VAL A 367 -13.12 -36.43 24.07
C VAL A 367 -13.06 -36.70 25.57
N TYR A 368 -12.09 -37.48 26.02
CA TYR A 368 -11.79 -37.64 27.44
C TYR A 368 -10.78 -36.58 27.88
N TYR A 369 -11.16 -35.74 28.84
CA TYR A 369 -10.29 -34.68 29.33
C TYR A 369 -10.27 -34.63 30.86
N LYS A 370 -9.05 -34.58 31.40
CA LYS A 370 -8.77 -34.40 32.82
C LYS A 370 -8.16 -33.02 33.02
N GLY A 371 -8.97 -32.07 33.47
CA GLY A 371 -8.56 -30.68 33.76
C GLY A 371 -8.46 -30.40 35.25
N GLN A 372 -8.06 -29.19 35.63
CA GLN A 372 -7.96 -28.73 37.02
C GLN A 372 -9.29 -28.76 37.82
N ARG A 373 -10.43 -28.77 37.10
CA ARG A 373 -11.79 -28.74 37.68
C ARG A 373 -12.50 -30.09 37.67
N GLY A 374 -11.83 -31.18 37.28
CA GLY A 374 -12.40 -32.56 37.19
C GLY A 374 -12.09 -33.28 35.89
N GLU A 375 -12.57 -34.53 35.83
CA GLU A 375 -12.48 -35.41 34.65
C GLU A 375 -13.85 -35.53 34.00
N GLY A 376 -13.92 -35.60 32.68
CA GLY A 376 -15.18 -35.77 31.96
C GLY A 376 -15.01 -36.28 30.55
N ILE A 377 -16.10 -36.79 29.99
CA ILE A 377 -16.21 -37.19 28.57
C ILE A 377 -17.10 -36.14 27.90
N TYR A 378 -16.56 -35.50 26.89
CA TYR A 378 -17.23 -34.42 26.14
C TYR A 378 -17.46 -34.88 24.70
N PRO A 379 -18.72 -34.92 24.20
CA PRO A 379 -18.96 -35.11 22.78
C PRO A 379 -18.57 -33.80 22.08
N VAL A 380 -17.65 -33.88 21.12
CA VAL A 380 -17.15 -32.75 20.35
C VAL A 380 -17.24 -33.06 18.87
N ALA A 381 -18.01 -32.28 18.13
CA ALA A 381 -17.93 -32.25 16.68
C ALA A 381 -16.76 -31.33 16.28
N PHE A 382 -15.66 -31.93 15.82
CA PHE A 382 -14.47 -31.18 15.46
C PHE A 382 -14.72 -30.39 14.17
N GLU A 383 -14.69 -29.06 14.28
CA GLU A 383 -15.00 -28.16 13.17
C GLU A 383 -13.85 -27.97 12.16
N GLY A 384 -12.68 -28.55 12.44
CA GLY A 384 -11.46 -28.35 11.66
C GLY A 384 -10.66 -27.10 12.07
N LEU A 385 -9.38 -27.06 11.72
CA LEU A 385 -8.50 -25.96 12.11
C LEU A 385 -8.95 -24.64 11.52
N ILE A 386 -9.30 -24.60 10.23
CA ILE A 386 -9.69 -23.34 9.54
C ILE A 386 -10.94 -22.74 10.18
N LYS A 387 -12.04 -23.49 10.28
CA LYS A 387 -13.31 -22.99 10.86
C LYS A 387 -13.16 -22.59 12.33
N ASN A 388 -12.35 -23.36 13.10
CA ASN A 388 -12.11 -23.05 14.51
C ASN A 388 -11.39 -21.69 14.67
N VAL A 389 -10.35 -21.46 13.88
CA VAL A 389 -9.59 -20.20 13.92
C VAL A 389 -10.46 -19.04 13.43
N GLU A 390 -11.24 -19.23 12.37
CA GLU A 390 -12.19 -18.26 11.85
C GLU A 390 -13.24 -17.85 12.89
N ARG A 391 -13.82 -18.82 13.61
CA ARG A 391 -14.75 -18.55 14.71
C ARG A 391 -14.08 -17.74 15.82
N ARG A 392 -12.89 -18.15 16.26
CA ARG A 392 -12.12 -17.42 17.30
C ARG A 392 -11.79 -16.00 16.89
N TYR A 393 -11.43 -15.78 15.62
CA TYR A 393 -11.17 -14.45 15.07
C TYR A 393 -12.42 -13.56 15.13
N ARG A 394 -13.60 -14.12 14.82
CA ARG A 394 -14.86 -13.36 14.89
C ARG A 394 -15.29 -13.05 16.33
N GLU A 395 -15.10 -14.00 17.25
CA GLU A 395 -15.56 -13.90 18.64
C GLU A 395 -14.64 -13.05 19.53
N THR A 396 -13.36 -12.90 19.17
CA THR A 396 -12.43 -12.13 20.01
C THR A 396 -12.71 -10.65 19.96
N GLY A 397 -12.85 -10.02 21.15
CA GLY A 397 -12.93 -8.55 21.30
C GLY A 397 -11.55 -7.87 21.35
N SER A 398 -10.46 -8.64 21.41
CA SER A 398 -9.10 -8.11 21.54
C SER A 398 -8.49 -7.79 20.17
N GLN A 399 -8.15 -6.52 19.93
CA GLN A 399 -7.48 -6.08 18.69
C GLN A 399 -6.10 -6.75 18.51
N THR A 400 -5.37 -6.97 19.61
CA THR A 400 -4.08 -7.67 19.57
C THR A 400 -4.25 -9.11 19.09
N MET A 401 -5.27 -9.81 19.58
CA MET A 401 -5.57 -11.19 19.17
C MET A 401 -6.04 -11.24 17.73
N LYS A 402 -6.85 -10.27 17.28
CA LYS A 402 -7.25 -10.17 15.86
C LYS A 402 -6.04 -10.01 14.96
N ALA A 403 -5.13 -9.08 15.28
CA ALA A 403 -3.92 -8.86 14.52
C ALA A 403 -3.02 -10.13 14.47
N GLU A 404 -2.97 -10.91 15.53
CA GLU A 404 -2.24 -12.19 15.54
C GLU A 404 -2.91 -13.22 14.62
N TYR A 405 -4.22 -13.37 14.65
CA TYR A 405 -4.95 -14.28 13.73
C TYR A 405 -4.80 -13.84 12.27
N GLU A 406 -4.78 -12.55 11.98
CA GLU A 406 -4.58 -12.02 10.62
C GLU A 406 -3.24 -12.43 10.01
N THR A 407 -2.23 -12.74 10.83
CA THR A 407 -0.95 -13.28 10.34
C THR A 407 -1.07 -14.66 9.68
N PHE A 408 -2.16 -15.38 9.91
CA PHE A 408 -2.48 -16.68 9.31
C PHE A 408 -3.41 -16.56 8.09
N MET A 409 -3.77 -15.33 7.68
CA MET A 409 -4.60 -15.12 6.51
C MET A 409 -3.76 -14.83 5.28
N ASN A 410 -4.22 -15.34 4.14
CA ASN A 410 -3.70 -15.01 2.82
C ASN A 410 -4.73 -14.17 2.05
N ILE A 411 -4.24 -13.35 1.14
CA ILE A 411 -5.07 -12.55 0.25
C ILE A 411 -5.27 -13.35 -1.03
N THR A 412 -6.51 -13.80 -1.28
CA THR A 412 -6.88 -14.53 -2.49
C THR A 412 -7.79 -13.67 -3.38
N PRO A 413 -7.63 -13.72 -4.72
CA PRO A 413 -8.57 -13.04 -5.61
C PRO A 413 -10.01 -13.52 -5.36
N CYS A 414 -10.96 -12.59 -5.34
CA CYS A 414 -12.37 -12.94 -5.17
C CYS A 414 -12.84 -13.91 -6.28
N SER A 415 -13.42 -15.03 -5.91
CA SER A 415 -13.89 -16.08 -6.82
C SER A 415 -14.95 -15.60 -7.83
N ALA A 416 -15.83 -14.67 -7.41
CA ALA A 416 -16.90 -14.14 -8.24
C ALA A 416 -16.41 -13.15 -9.29
N CYS A 417 -15.61 -12.14 -8.88
CA CYS A 417 -15.13 -11.12 -9.81
C CYS A 417 -13.69 -11.34 -10.31
N LYS A 418 -13.01 -12.38 -9.86
CA LYS A 418 -11.62 -12.72 -10.24
C LYS A 418 -10.65 -11.54 -10.10
N GLY A 419 -10.84 -10.73 -9.06
CA GLY A 419 -10.03 -9.56 -8.80
C GLY A 419 -10.51 -8.25 -9.45
N GLN A 420 -11.50 -8.28 -10.32
CA GLN A 420 -11.96 -7.13 -11.11
C GLN A 420 -12.85 -6.13 -10.33
N ARG A 421 -13.24 -6.42 -9.10
CA ARG A 421 -13.94 -5.54 -8.15
C ARG A 421 -15.39 -5.17 -8.51
N LEU A 422 -15.82 -5.29 -9.77
CA LEU A 422 -17.10 -4.84 -10.29
C LEU A 422 -18.07 -5.99 -10.56
N LYS A 423 -19.35 -5.64 -10.72
CA LYS A 423 -20.39 -6.58 -11.16
C LYS A 423 -20.21 -6.99 -12.63
N PRO A 424 -20.67 -8.19 -13.02
CA PRO A 424 -20.55 -8.68 -14.40
C PRO A 424 -21.16 -7.75 -15.46
N GLY A 425 -22.27 -7.06 -15.13
CA GLY A 425 -22.90 -6.11 -16.05
C GLY A 425 -22.03 -4.89 -16.37
N ALA A 426 -21.29 -4.36 -15.37
CA ALA A 426 -20.36 -3.26 -15.59
C ALA A 426 -19.11 -3.71 -16.35
N LEU A 427 -18.63 -4.94 -16.08
CA LEU A 427 -17.48 -5.52 -16.79
C LEU A 427 -17.81 -5.91 -18.24
N ALA A 428 -19.07 -6.03 -18.59
CA ALA A 428 -19.52 -6.31 -19.95
C ALA A 428 -19.59 -5.07 -20.84
N VAL A 429 -19.29 -3.88 -20.30
CA VAL A 429 -19.21 -2.64 -21.11
C VAL A 429 -17.77 -2.42 -21.56
N THR A 430 -17.56 -2.19 -22.85
CA THR A 430 -16.23 -2.02 -23.44
C THR A 430 -16.06 -0.68 -24.15
N VAL A 431 -14.83 -0.18 -24.16
CA VAL A 431 -14.35 0.92 -25.01
C VAL A 431 -13.09 0.43 -25.69
N GLY A 432 -13.07 0.40 -27.05
CA GLY A 432 -11.95 -0.16 -27.80
C GLY A 432 -11.69 -1.64 -27.43
N ASP A 433 -12.75 -2.45 -27.33
CA ASP A 433 -12.74 -3.88 -27.00
C ASP A 433 -12.22 -4.26 -25.62
N LYS A 434 -11.98 -3.28 -24.73
CA LYS A 434 -11.54 -3.50 -23.36
C LYS A 434 -12.54 -2.97 -22.34
N ASN A 435 -12.77 -3.75 -21.27
CA ASN A 435 -13.54 -3.28 -20.15
C ASN A 435 -12.69 -2.38 -19.22
N ILE A 436 -13.35 -1.66 -18.29
CA ILE A 436 -12.68 -0.71 -17.41
C ILE A 436 -11.63 -1.37 -16.49
N SER A 437 -11.83 -2.61 -16.07
CA SER A 437 -10.86 -3.35 -15.25
C SER A 437 -9.61 -3.71 -16.06
N GLU A 438 -9.78 -4.19 -17.29
CA GLU A 438 -8.66 -4.52 -18.19
C GLU A 438 -7.83 -3.29 -18.51
N VAL A 439 -8.47 -2.16 -18.79
CA VAL A 439 -7.77 -0.89 -19.08
C VAL A 439 -6.99 -0.39 -17.86
N THR A 440 -7.57 -0.47 -16.66
CA THR A 440 -6.90 0.00 -15.44
C THR A 440 -5.78 -0.92 -14.95
N THR A 441 -5.72 -2.15 -15.43
CA THR A 441 -4.61 -3.09 -15.16
C THR A 441 -3.43 -2.96 -16.12
N LEU A 442 -3.57 -2.19 -17.19
CA LEU A 442 -2.45 -1.86 -18.07
C LEU A 442 -1.44 -0.97 -17.32
N SER A 443 -0.15 -1.12 -17.63
CA SER A 443 0.83 -0.13 -17.22
C SER A 443 0.51 1.24 -17.82
N ILE A 444 0.87 2.31 -17.13
CA ILE A 444 0.61 3.70 -17.57
C ILE A 444 1.10 3.90 -19.02
N GLU A 445 2.27 3.38 -19.36
CA GLU A 445 2.81 3.43 -20.73
C GLU A 445 1.91 2.71 -21.76
N ARG A 446 1.48 1.47 -21.46
CA ARG A 446 0.58 0.71 -22.32
C ARG A 446 -0.79 1.36 -22.41
N LEU A 447 -1.25 1.94 -21.30
CA LEU A 447 -2.51 2.66 -21.25
C LEU A 447 -2.48 3.88 -22.17
N GLN A 448 -1.40 4.67 -22.14
CA GLN A 448 -1.24 5.80 -23.06
C GLN A 448 -1.28 5.33 -24.52
N LYS A 449 -0.52 4.30 -24.85
CA LYS A 449 -0.52 3.73 -26.21
C LYS A 449 -1.92 3.27 -26.64
N PHE A 450 -2.63 2.56 -25.76
CA PHE A 450 -4.01 2.14 -26.00
C PHE A 450 -4.93 3.33 -26.30
N LEU A 451 -4.84 4.42 -25.53
CA LEU A 451 -5.65 5.61 -25.74
C LEU A 451 -5.28 6.39 -27.01
N ASP A 452 -4.03 6.32 -27.44
CA ASP A 452 -3.57 6.99 -28.68
C ASP A 452 -4.00 6.20 -29.92
N GLU A 453 -4.08 4.88 -29.84
CA GLU A 453 -4.54 3.98 -30.90
C GLU A 453 -6.08 3.80 -30.92
N LEU A 454 -6.80 4.35 -29.94
CA LEU A 454 -8.23 4.17 -29.78
C LEU A 454 -9.02 4.79 -30.93
N GLN A 455 -9.74 3.94 -31.66
CA GLN A 455 -10.63 4.37 -32.74
C GLN A 455 -12.07 4.48 -32.20
N LEU A 456 -12.63 5.66 -32.30
CA LEU A 456 -14.01 5.96 -31.91
C LEU A 456 -14.79 6.42 -33.13
N THR A 457 -16.08 6.14 -33.15
CA THR A 457 -17.01 6.70 -34.14
C THR A 457 -17.12 8.22 -33.99
N GLU A 458 -17.60 8.94 -35.00
CA GLU A 458 -17.76 10.40 -34.96
C GLU A 458 -18.60 10.85 -33.75
N THR A 459 -19.68 10.15 -33.45
CA THR A 459 -20.55 10.44 -32.31
C THR A 459 -19.82 10.20 -30.98
N GLN A 460 -19.07 9.10 -30.86
CA GLN A 460 -18.28 8.79 -29.67
C GLN A 460 -17.13 9.78 -29.49
N GLN A 461 -16.52 10.26 -30.57
CA GLN A 461 -15.50 11.31 -30.53
C GLN A 461 -16.07 12.62 -30.02
N LEU A 462 -17.24 13.03 -30.51
CA LEU A 462 -17.90 14.26 -30.08
C LEU A 462 -18.16 14.27 -28.57
N ILE A 463 -18.59 13.14 -28.02
CA ILE A 463 -18.90 12.98 -26.59
C ILE A 463 -17.61 12.78 -25.77
N GLY A 464 -16.68 11.98 -26.27
CA GLY A 464 -15.54 11.49 -25.50
C GLY A 464 -14.29 12.36 -25.55
N ASN A 465 -14.13 13.25 -26.53
CA ASN A 465 -12.88 13.99 -26.74
C ASN A 465 -12.42 14.79 -25.53
N GLN A 466 -13.34 15.49 -24.85
CA GLN A 466 -12.98 16.29 -23.69
C GLN A 466 -12.51 15.38 -22.51
N ILE A 467 -13.20 14.25 -22.32
CA ILE A 467 -12.87 13.27 -21.28
C ILE A 467 -11.50 12.64 -21.56
N LEU A 468 -11.26 12.23 -22.81
CA LEU A 468 -9.97 11.63 -23.25
C LEU A 468 -8.82 12.62 -23.11
N LYS A 469 -9.04 13.90 -23.41
CA LYS A 469 -8.03 14.96 -23.22
C LYS A 469 -7.57 15.04 -21.76
N GLU A 470 -8.53 15.03 -20.82
CA GLU A 470 -8.24 15.07 -19.38
C GLU A 470 -7.51 13.80 -18.91
N ILE A 471 -7.95 12.61 -19.37
CA ILE A 471 -7.29 11.34 -19.04
C ILE A 471 -5.84 11.35 -19.56
N LYS A 472 -5.63 11.70 -20.82
CA LYS A 472 -4.29 11.74 -21.44
C LYS A 472 -3.35 12.72 -20.76
N ALA A 473 -3.84 13.90 -20.37
CA ALA A 473 -3.05 14.88 -19.64
C ALA A 473 -2.56 14.33 -18.29
N ARG A 474 -3.45 13.72 -17.51
CA ARG A 474 -3.09 13.15 -16.20
C ARG A 474 -2.16 11.94 -16.31
N ILE A 475 -2.35 11.09 -17.31
CA ILE A 475 -1.46 9.96 -17.61
C ILE A 475 -0.06 10.48 -17.94
N ARG A 476 0.05 11.54 -18.75
CA ARG A 476 1.33 12.14 -19.10
C ARG A 476 2.07 12.64 -17.86
N PHE A 477 1.40 13.29 -16.92
CA PHE A 477 2.04 13.72 -15.67
C PHE A 477 2.60 12.55 -14.85
N LEU A 478 1.91 11.40 -14.82
CA LEU A 478 2.43 10.20 -14.17
C LEU A 478 3.69 9.67 -14.89
N MET A 479 3.75 9.76 -16.21
CA MET A 479 4.95 9.39 -16.97
C MET A 479 6.11 10.36 -16.73
N ASP A 480 5.83 11.66 -16.69
CA ASP A 480 6.83 12.70 -16.50
C ASP A 480 7.53 12.60 -15.13
N VAL A 481 6.84 12.05 -14.11
CA VAL A 481 7.44 11.75 -12.79
C VAL A 481 8.05 10.35 -12.69
N GLY A 482 8.19 9.61 -13.80
CA GLY A 482 8.82 8.29 -13.84
C GLY A 482 7.99 7.14 -13.27
N LEU A 483 6.65 7.21 -13.36
CA LEU A 483 5.72 6.18 -12.89
C LEU A 483 5.05 5.40 -14.04
N ASP A 484 5.71 5.32 -15.19
CA ASP A 484 5.25 4.67 -16.42
C ASP A 484 4.94 3.17 -16.25
N TYR A 485 5.63 2.51 -15.32
CA TYR A 485 5.46 1.09 -15.00
C TYR A 485 4.27 0.75 -14.07
N LEU A 486 3.69 1.74 -13.39
CA LEU A 486 2.54 1.52 -12.49
C LEU A 486 1.27 1.19 -13.28
N THR A 487 0.28 0.62 -12.57
CA THR A 487 -1.07 0.42 -13.07
C THR A 487 -2.07 1.24 -12.27
N LEU A 488 -3.15 1.71 -12.89
CA LEU A 488 -4.21 2.45 -12.19
C LEU A 488 -4.94 1.59 -11.14
N ALA A 489 -5.00 0.27 -11.34
CA ALA A 489 -5.63 -0.68 -10.44
C ALA A 489 -4.80 -0.97 -9.18
N ARG A 490 -3.50 -0.58 -9.15
CA ARG A 490 -2.62 -0.87 -8.01
C ARG A 490 -3.11 -0.19 -6.73
N ALA A 491 -3.25 -0.98 -5.67
CA ALA A 491 -3.68 -0.48 -4.37
C ALA A 491 -2.64 0.46 -3.76
N THR A 492 -3.08 1.60 -3.20
CA THR A 492 -2.19 2.61 -2.61
C THR A 492 -1.37 2.09 -1.43
N GLY A 493 -1.91 1.16 -0.65
CA GLY A 493 -1.20 0.52 0.46
C GLY A 493 -0.01 -0.36 0.05
N THR A 494 0.15 -0.66 -1.26
CA THR A 494 1.29 -1.44 -1.82
C THR A 494 2.38 -0.56 -2.42
N LEU A 495 2.18 0.75 -2.43
CA LEU A 495 3.13 1.71 -2.97
C LEU A 495 4.27 1.96 -1.98
N SER A 496 5.47 2.18 -2.50
CA SER A 496 6.55 2.76 -1.70
C SER A 496 6.24 4.22 -1.34
N GLY A 497 6.90 4.74 -0.31
CA GLY A 497 6.76 6.16 0.07
C GLY A 497 7.04 7.12 -1.09
N GLY A 498 8.10 6.88 -1.85
CA GLY A 498 8.46 7.69 -3.01
C GLY A 498 7.45 7.57 -4.17
N GLU A 499 6.89 6.37 -4.44
CA GLU A 499 5.82 6.21 -5.44
C GLU A 499 4.57 7.02 -5.06
N ALA A 500 4.13 6.91 -3.80
CA ALA A 500 2.97 7.65 -3.30
C ALA A 500 3.17 9.17 -3.37
N GLN A 501 4.35 9.65 -3.05
CA GLN A 501 4.72 11.06 -3.12
C GLN A 501 4.71 11.58 -4.56
N ARG A 502 5.30 10.84 -5.51
CA ARG A 502 5.28 11.20 -6.94
C ARG A 502 3.89 11.20 -7.55
N ILE A 503 3.01 10.28 -7.13
CA ILE A 503 1.59 10.30 -7.53
C ILE A 503 0.94 11.60 -7.09
N ARG A 504 1.17 12.04 -5.85
CA ARG A 504 0.65 13.33 -5.35
C ARG A 504 1.23 14.51 -6.13
N LEU A 505 2.53 14.50 -6.40
CA LEU A 505 3.17 15.52 -7.21
C LEU A 505 2.54 15.61 -8.61
N ALA A 506 2.37 14.47 -9.30
CA ALA A 506 1.71 14.40 -10.60
C ALA A 506 0.28 14.94 -10.56
N THR A 507 -0.48 14.62 -9.50
CA THR A 507 -1.85 15.12 -9.30
C THR A 507 -1.87 16.65 -9.11
N GLN A 508 -0.92 17.20 -8.35
CA GLN A 508 -0.83 18.65 -8.12
C GLN A 508 -0.42 19.40 -9.38
N ILE A 509 0.51 18.87 -10.18
CA ILE A 509 0.87 19.43 -11.49
C ILE A 509 -0.36 19.46 -12.39
N GLY A 510 -1.13 18.39 -12.39
CA GLY A 510 -2.38 18.27 -13.16
C GLY A 510 -3.46 19.28 -12.76
N SER A 511 -3.41 19.84 -11.54
CA SER A 511 -4.34 20.88 -11.08
C SER A 511 -4.11 22.24 -11.76
N GLY A 512 -2.91 22.46 -12.34
CA GLY A 512 -2.57 23.72 -13.04
C GLY A 512 -2.52 24.96 -12.14
N LEU A 513 -2.32 24.77 -10.83
CA LEU A 513 -2.25 25.87 -9.87
C LEU A 513 -0.98 26.72 -10.12
N VAL A 514 -1.12 28.03 -10.04
CA VAL A 514 -0.06 29.02 -10.25
C VAL A 514 0.03 29.95 -9.04
N GLY A 515 1.23 30.41 -8.71
CA GLY A 515 1.44 31.32 -7.59
C GLY A 515 1.39 30.64 -6.22
N VAL A 516 1.58 29.31 -6.15
CA VAL A 516 1.58 28.48 -4.94
C VAL A 516 3.00 28.22 -4.48
N ALA A 517 3.18 28.03 -3.18
CA ALA A 517 4.42 27.51 -2.60
C ALA A 517 4.28 26.01 -2.38
N TYR A 518 4.99 25.19 -3.16
CA TYR A 518 5.08 23.73 -2.98
C TYR A 518 6.23 23.41 -2.05
N ILE A 519 5.94 22.63 -1.00
CA ILE A 519 6.93 22.18 -0.02
C ILE A 519 7.03 20.67 -0.13
N LEU A 520 8.19 20.17 -0.58
CA LEU A 520 8.44 18.78 -0.88
C LEU A 520 9.47 18.19 0.09
N ASP A 521 9.20 16.96 0.54
CA ASP A 521 10.10 16.21 1.42
C ASP A 521 10.81 15.10 0.64
N GLU A 522 12.08 15.29 0.32
CA GLU A 522 12.94 14.31 -0.35
C GLU A 522 12.29 13.62 -1.58
N PRO A 523 11.86 14.38 -2.59
CA PRO A 523 11.14 13.81 -3.74
C PRO A 523 11.99 12.87 -4.62
N SER A 524 13.33 12.92 -4.52
CA SER A 524 14.27 12.03 -5.24
C SER A 524 14.40 10.63 -4.62
N ILE A 525 13.73 10.39 -3.49
CA ILE A 525 13.89 9.16 -2.71
C ILE A 525 13.52 7.89 -3.49
N GLY A 526 14.39 6.87 -3.41
CA GLY A 526 14.18 5.59 -4.09
C GLY A 526 14.20 5.69 -5.62
N LEU A 527 14.73 6.79 -6.17
CA LEU A 527 14.90 6.96 -7.61
C LEU A 527 16.29 6.52 -8.08
N HIS A 528 16.29 5.83 -9.21
CA HIS A 528 17.50 5.71 -10.01
C HIS A 528 17.86 7.06 -10.64
N GLN A 529 19.15 7.36 -10.86
CA GLN A 529 19.60 8.65 -11.40
C GLN A 529 18.87 9.06 -12.69
N ARG A 530 18.61 8.12 -13.58
CA ARG A 530 17.84 8.33 -14.81
C ARG A 530 16.41 8.87 -14.53
N ASP A 531 15.77 8.35 -13.50
CA ASP A 531 14.41 8.76 -13.14
C ASP A 531 14.44 10.10 -12.37
N ASN A 532 15.54 10.39 -11.67
CA ASN A 532 15.78 11.67 -11.01
C ASN A 532 15.89 12.82 -12.03
N ASP A 533 16.52 12.60 -13.18
CA ASP A 533 16.59 13.59 -14.26
C ASP A 533 15.19 14.01 -14.75
N LYS A 534 14.25 13.06 -14.88
CA LYS A 534 12.85 13.32 -15.23
C LYS A 534 12.14 14.14 -14.15
N LEU A 535 12.35 13.77 -12.88
CA LEU A 535 11.78 14.51 -11.74
C LEU A 535 12.28 15.96 -11.73
N LEU A 536 13.58 16.20 -11.91
CA LEU A 536 14.16 17.53 -11.96
C LEU A 536 13.58 18.38 -13.09
N ALA A 537 13.42 17.80 -14.28
CA ALA A 537 12.75 18.49 -15.40
C ALA A 537 11.32 18.90 -15.04
N THR A 538 10.59 18.03 -14.35
CA THR A 538 9.23 18.27 -13.88
C THR A 538 9.16 19.37 -12.82
N LEU A 539 10.07 19.36 -11.84
CA LEU A 539 10.15 20.42 -10.83
C LEU A 539 10.49 21.79 -11.46
N LYS A 540 11.43 21.83 -12.40
CA LYS A 540 11.74 23.05 -13.14
C LYS A 540 10.54 23.58 -13.94
N HIS A 541 9.79 22.68 -14.58
CA HIS A 541 8.56 23.07 -15.28
C HIS A 541 7.53 23.67 -14.31
N LEU A 542 7.33 23.06 -13.14
CA LEU A 542 6.41 23.57 -12.12
C LEU A 542 6.82 24.95 -11.60
N ARG A 543 8.14 25.20 -11.43
CA ARG A 543 8.70 26.51 -11.12
C ARG A 543 8.40 27.52 -12.23
N ASP A 544 8.66 27.15 -13.48
CA ASP A 544 8.52 28.02 -14.66
C ASP A 544 7.07 28.46 -14.91
N LEU A 545 6.09 27.71 -14.36
CA LEU A 545 4.68 28.13 -14.30
C LEU A 545 4.41 29.27 -13.29
N GLY A 546 5.43 29.75 -12.55
CA GLY A 546 5.29 30.82 -11.57
C GLY A 546 5.00 30.35 -10.14
N ASN A 547 5.44 29.15 -9.79
CA ASN A 547 5.35 28.60 -8.43
C ASN A 547 6.69 28.69 -7.69
N SER A 548 6.63 28.82 -6.38
CA SER A 548 7.80 28.69 -5.50
C SER A 548 7.95 27.25 -5.07
N LEU A 549 9.13 26.66 -5.25
CA LEU A 549 9.42 25.30 -4.83
C LEU A 549 10.41 25.30 -3.67
N ILE A 550 10.03 24.75 -2.54
CA ILE A 550 10.89 24.56 -1.37
C ILE A 550 11.05 23.06 -1.16
N VAL A 551 12.24 22.55 -1.40
CA VAL A 551 12.52 21.12 -1.41
C VAL A 551 13.52 20.78 -0.31
N VAL A 552 13.16 19.92 0.63
CA VAL A 552 14.11 19.32 1.56
C VAL A 552 14.81 18.19 0.82
N GLU A 553 16.13 18.27 0.62
CA GLU A 553 16.85 17.30 -0.20
C GLU A 553 18.30 17.08 0.23
N HIS A 554 18.77 15.88 -0.14
CA HIS A 554 20.13 15.40 0.09
C HIS A 554 20.84 14.95 -1.19
N ASP A 555 20.14 14.94 -2.31
CA ASP A 555 20.64 14.48 -3.62
C ASP A 555 21.53 15.55 -4.26
N GLU A 556 22.71 15.14 -4.75
CA GLU A 556 23.70 16.03 -5.37
C GLU A 556 23.15 16.72 -6.61
N ASP A 557 22.48 15.96 -7.50
CA ASP A 557 21.97 16.50 -8.77
C ASP A 557 20.88 17.53 -8.54
N THR A 558 20.02 17.30 -7.53
CA THR A 558 18.96 18.23 -7.14
C THR A 558 19.56 19.52 -6.58
N MET A 559 20.59 19.44 -5.73
CA MET A 559 21.28 20.63 -5.20
C MET A 559 22.00 21.42 -6.29
N LEU A 560 22.66 20.74 -7.23
CA LEU A 560 23.32 21.40 -8.36
C LEU A 560 22.34 22.05 -9.34
N ALA A 561 21.12 21.50 -9.43
CA ALA A 561 20.05 22.03 -10.28
C ALA A 561 19.23 23.15 -9.62
N ALA A 562 19.40 23.37 -8.31
CA ALA A 562 18.67 24.39 -7.55
C ALA A 562 19.10 25.81 -7.91
N ASP A 563 18.14 26.73 -7.91
CA ASP A 563 18.41 28.18 -8.08
C ASP A 563 18.99 28.78 -6.80
N TYR A 564 18.55 28.22 -5.63
CA TYR A 564 18.97 28.71 -4.32
C TYR A 564 19.03 27.55 -3.31
N ILE A 565 20.02 27.59 -2.43
CA ILE A 565 20.22 26.57 -1.39
C ILE A 565 20.29 27.24 -0.02
N VAL A 566 19.65 26.66 0.96
CA VAL A 566 19.76 27.02 2.39
C VAL A 566 20.32 25.81 3.11
N ASP A 567 21.56 25.93 3.61
CA ASP A 567 22.24 24.89 4.37
C ASP A 567 22.03 25.11 5.87
N ILE A 568 21.39 24.13 6.54
CA ILE A 568 21.02 24.20 7.95
C ILE A 568 21.89 23.26 8.76
N GLY A 569 22.51 23.79 9.81
CA GLY A 569 23.46 23.04 10.63
C GLY A 569 23.85 23.81 11.89
N PRO A 570 25.14 23.74 12.28
CA PRO A 570 26.22 22.91 11.69
C PRO A 570 26.16 21.42 12.07
N GLY A 571 25.40 21.07 13.11
CA GLY A 571 25.24 19.71 13.64
C GLY A 571 23.79 19.23 13.57
N ALA A 572 23.49 18.21 14.37
CA ALA A 572 22.15 17.65 14.54
C ALA A 572 21.59 17.96 15.94
N GLY A 573 20.26 17.95 16.12
CA GLY A 573 19.61 18.19 17.39
C GLY A 573 19.96 19.53 17.99
N GLU A 574 20.45 19.57 19.22
CA GLU A 574 20.84 20.81 19.91
C GLU A 574 22.02 21.55 19.26
N HIS A 575 22.87 20.83 18.51
CA HIS A 575 23.98 21.40 17.76
C HIS A 575 23.59 21.89 16.35
N GLY A 576 22.33 21.71 15.96
CA GLY A 576 21.76 22.19 14.70
C GLY A 576 20.97 23.48 14.85
N GLY A 577 20.03 23.69 13.93
CA GLY A 577 19.04 24.76 13.99
C GLY A 577 19.55 26.16 13.60
N GLN A 578 20.68 26.26 12.92
CA GLN A 578 21.25 27.52 12.43
C GLN A 578 21.37 27.49 10.91
N VAL A 579 21.27 28.66 10.27
CA VAL A 579 21.58 28.81 8.85
C VAL A 579 23.10 28.95 8.72
N VAL A 580 23.74 27.97 8.12
CA VAL A 580 25.21 27.93 7.93
C VAL A 580 25.63 28.66 6.68
N ALA A 581 24.89 28.47 5.60
CA ALA A 581 25.18 29.08 4.30
C ALA A 581 23.89 29.22 3.50
N VAL A 582 23.85 30.27 2.66
CA VAL A 582 22.77 30.49 1.68
C VAL A 582 23.35 30.94 0.36
N GLY A 583 22.69 30.65 -0.74
CA GLY A 583 23.10 31.08 -2.06
C GLY A 583 22.96 29.95 -3.11
N ASN A 584 23.58 30.12 -4.26
CA ASN A 584 23.64 29.09 -5.29
C ASN A 584 24.67 27.99 -4.93
N ALA A 585 24.66 26.88 -5.67
CA ALA A 585 25.55 25.75 -5.39
C ALA A 585 27.03 26.13 -5.33
N GLN A 586 27.48 27.07 -6.17
CA GLN A 586 28.89 27.52 -6.18
C GLN A 586 29.27 28.34 -4.94
N GLU A 587 28.34 29.13 -4.40
CA GLU A 587 28.52 29.87 -3.17
C GLU A 587 28.60 28.95 -1.97
N ILE A 588 27.73 27.91 -1.92
CA ILE A 588 27.78 26.88 -0.89
C ILE A 588 29.08 26.10 -0.93
N MET A 589 29.59 25.70 -2.10
CA MET A 589 30.87 24.98 -2.27
C MET A 589 32.07 25.79 -1.78
N LYS A 590 31.99 27.12 -1.82
CA LYS A 590 33.07 28.02 -1.36
C LYS A 590 33.05 28.31 0.14
N ASN A 591 31.94 28.05 0.80
CA ASN A 591 31.78 28.33 2.23
C ASN A 591 32.52 27.25 3.07
N PRO A 592 33.56 27.67 3.86
CA PRO A 592 34.36 26.69 4.63
C PRO A 592 33.62 26.06 5.79
N ASN A 593 32.49 26.66 6.23
CA ASN A 593 31.70 26.15 7.35
C ASN A 593 30.60 25.18 6.90
N SER A 594 30.36 25.07 5.59
CA SER A 594 29.36 24.17 5.04
C SER A 594 29.91 22.77 4.82
N VAL A 595 29.44 21.81 5.58
CA VAL A 595 29.73 20.39 5.38
C VAL A 595 29.18 19.92 4.02
N THR A 596 27.98 20.37 3.66
CA THR A 596 27.36 20.13 2.35
C THR A 596 28.27 20.65 1.23
N GLY A 597 28.76 21.88 1.34
CA GLY A 597 29.68 22.47 0.37
C GLY A 597 31.02 21.72 0.24
N ALA A 598 31.52 21.16 1.33
CA ALA A 598 32.74 20.36 1.31
C ALA A 598 32.58 19.06 0.51
N TYR A 599 31.43 18.41 0.59
CA TYR A 599 31.10 17.23 -0.23
C TYR A 599 30.83 17.60 -1.69
N LEU A 600 29.97 18.59 -1.96
CA LEU A 600 29.67 19.05 -3.33
C LEU A 600 30.93 19.52 -4.10
N SER A 601 31.88 20.17 -3.42
CA SER A 601 33.15 20.61 -4.03
C SER A 601 34.16 19.47 -4.19
N GLY A 602 33.89 18.29 -3.67
CA GLY A 602 34.79 17.13 -3.67
C GLY A 602 35.99 17.25 -2.74
N LYS A 603 36.01 18.22 -1.81
CA LYS A 603 37.03 18.30 -0.74
C LYS A 603 36.95 17.11 0.20
N ILE A 604 35.74 16.63 0.49
CA ILE A 604 35.46 15.41 1.22
C ILE A 604 34.78 14.45 0.25
N LYS A 605 35.27 13.22 0.16
CA LYS A 605 34.69 12.19 -0.71
C LYS A 605 34.58 10.87 0.06
N ILE A 606 33.57 10.08 -0.27
CA ILE A 606 33.49 8.67 0.14
C ILE A 606 34.49 7.90 -0.74
N PRO A 607 35.52 7.25 -0.15
CA PRO A 607 36.57 6.64 -0.94
C PRO A 607 36.09 5.38 -1.67
N VAL A 608 36.57 5.19 -2.89
CA VAL A 608 36.40 3.93 -3.61
C VAL A 608 37.39 2.92 -3.02
N PRO A 609 36.98 1.69 -2.65
CA PRO A 609 37.88 0.67 -2.15
C PRO A 609 38.95 0.32 -3.17
N THR A 610 40.19 0.24 -2.72
CA THR A 610 41.34 -0.15 -3.56
C THR A 610 41.30 -1.62 -3.96
N GLU A 611 40.74 -2.46 -3.08
CA GLU A 611 40.55 -3.89 -3.32
C GLU A 611 39.12 -4.32 -3.02
N ARG A 612 38.53 -5.15 -3.91
CA ARG A 612 37.24 -5.77 -3.70
C ARG A 612 37.42 -7.11 -3.00
N LYS A 613 36.57 -7.39 -2.00
CA LYS A 613 36.54 -8.67 -1.29
C LYS A 613 36.13 -9.79 -2.24
N LYS A 614 36.79 -10.96 -2.09
CA LYS A 614 36.42 -12.15 -2.85
C LYS A 614 35.29 -12.91 -2.14
N PRO A 615 34.30 -13.43 -2.88
CA PRO A 615 33.25 -14.26 -2.32
C PRO A 615 33.79 -15.53 -1.65
N THR A 616 33.18 -15.90 -0.51
CA THR A 616 33.46 -17.17 0.19
C THR A 616 32.53 -18.30 -0.27
N GLY A 617 31.48 -18.00 -0.96
CA GLY A 617 30.45 -18.93 -1.46
C GLY A 617 29.38 -18.18 -2.22
N TYR A 618 28.30 -18.87 -2.56
CA TYR A 618 27.17 -18.28 -3.29
C TYR A 618 25.83 -18.84 -2.80
N LEU A 619 24.83 -17.99 -2.67
CA LEU A 619 23.43 -18.34 -2.69
C LEU A 619 22.93 -18.19 -4.12
N LYS A 620 22.27 -19.20 -4.67
CA LYS A 620 21.71 -19.14 -6.03
C LYS A 620 20.19 -19.24 -5.98
N VAL A 621 19.50 -18.19 -6.39
CA VAL A 621 18.07 -18.21 -6.66
C VAL A 621 17.86 -18.73 -8.08
N VAL A 622 17.08 -19.80 -8.23
CA VAL A 622 16.82 -20.45 -9.52
C VAL A 622 15.37 -20.25 -9.91
N GLY A 623 15.14 -19.77 -11.11
CA GLY A 623 13.82 -19.66 -11.71
C GLY A 623 12.92 -18.64 -11.02
N ALA A 624 13.42 -17.46 -10.69
CA ALA A 624 12.63 -16.38 -10.06
C ALA A 624 11.57 -15.84 -11.04
N GLN A 625 10.28 -15.88 -10.65
CA GLN A 625 9.12 -15.53 -11.49
C GLN A 625 8.11 -14.63 -10.79
N GLU A 626 8.45 -14.07 -9.64
CA GLU A 626 7.52 -13.21 -8.90
C GLU A 626 7.33 -11.86 -9.59
N ASN A 627 6.10 -11.39 -9.69
CA ASN A 627 5.70 -10.15 -10.34
C ASN A 627 6.24 -10.06 -11.79
N ASN A 628 7.13 -9.11 -12.08
CA ASN A 628 7.71 -8.89 -13.41
C ASN A 628 8.97 -9.69 -13.71
N LEU A 629 9.45 -10.53 -12.78
CA LEU A 629 10.67 -11.33 -12.99
C LEU A 629 10.46 -12.41 -14.07
N LYS A 630 11.40 -12.52 -15.01
CA LYS A 630 11.29 -13.35 -16.23
C LYS A 630 12.01 -14.69 -16.11
N ASN A 631 11.71 -15.49 -15.06
CA ASN A 631 12.30 -16.80 -14.83
C ASN A 631 13.83 -16.74 -14.80
N ILE A 632 14.38 -15.83 -14.00
CA ILE A 632 15.81 -15.56 -13.93
C ILE A 632 16.52 -16.40 -12.88
N ASP A 633 17.78 -16.69 -13.16
CA ASP A 633 18.72 -17.28 -12.20
C ASP A 633 19.69 -16.21 -11.71
N VAL A 634 19.82 -16.05 -10.39
CA VAL A 634 20.66 -15.00 -9.78
C VAL A 634 21.56 -15.60 -8.72
N LYS A 635 22.86 -15.27 -8.78
CA LYS A 635 23.87 -15.67 -7.78
C LYS A 635 24.18 -14.50 -6.86
N PHE A 636 23.98 -14.69 -5.57
CA PHE A 636 24.36 -13.74 -4.52
C PHE A 636 25.66 -14.23 -3.87
N PRO A 637 26.77 -13.50 -4.01
CA PRO A 637 28.03 -13.88 -3.38
C PRO A 637 27.98 -13.71 -1.87
N LEU A 638 28.56 -14.65 -1.13
CA LEU A 638 28.61 -14.68 0.33
C LEU A 638 29.91 -14.04 0.87
N GLY A 639 29.85 -13.48 2.08
CA GLY A 639 30.98 -12.86 2.78
C GLY A 639 31.39 -11.49 2.23
N VAL A 640 30.59 -10.90 1.35
CA VAL A 640 30.86 -9.61 0.69
C VAL A 640 29.66 -8.68 0.76
N MET A 641 29.86 -7.41 0.43
CA MET A 641 28.80 -6.42 0.26
C MET A 641 28.33 -6.41 -1.19
N THR A 642 27.08 -6.78 -1.42
CA THR A 642 26.43 -6.80 -2.73
C THR A 642 25.37 -5.70 -2.81
N CYS A 643 25.44 -4.83 -3.83
CA CYS A 643 24.37 -3.91 -4.16
C CYS A 643 23.49 -4.46 -5.27
N VAL A 644 22.17 -4.48 -5.04
CA VAL A 644 21.17 -4.78 -6.05
C VAL A 644 20.63 -3.46 -6.59
N THR A 645 20.89 -3.19 -7.84
CA THR A 645 20.65 -1.91 -8.52
C THR A 645 19.65 -2.05 -9.66
N GLY A 646 19.29 -0.96 -10.28
CA GLY A 646 18.42 -0.91 -11.45
C GLY A 646 17.34 0.17 -11.33
N VAL A 647 16.69 0.48 -12.43
CA VAL A 647 15.66 1.54 -12.49
C VAL A 647 14.45 1.22 -11.59
N SER A 648 13.63 2.23 -11.32
CA SER A 648 12.41 2.05 -10.52
C SER A 648 11.48 1.04 -11.19
N GLY A 649 10.89 0.13 -10.38
CA GLY A 649 10.01 -0.92 -10.90
C GLY A 649 10.69 -2.06 -11.67
N SER A 650 12.02 -2.16 -11.71
CA SER A 650 12.74 -3.22 -12.46
C SER A 650 12.62 -4.64 -11.88
N GLY A 651 12.19 -4.78 -10.61
CA GLY A 651 12.01 -6.08 -9.96
C GLY A 651 12.96 -6.37 -8.80
N LYS A 652 13.76 -5.40 -8.35
CA LYS A 652 14.72 -5.54 -7.24
C LYS A 652 14.08 -6.10 -5.96
N SER A 653 13.02 -5.44 -5.48
CA SER A 653 12.32 -5.85 -4.25
C SER A 653 11.58 -7.18 -4.42
N SER A 654 11.10 -7.51 -5.63
CA SER A 654 10.53 -8.83 -5.93
C SER A 654 11.57 -9.94 -5.78
N LEU A 655 12.79 -9.73 -6.27
CA LEU A 655 13.88 -10.69 -6.16
C LEU A 655 14.40 -10.82 -4.72
N VAL A 656 14.72 -9.69 -4.09
CA VAL A 656 15.41 -9.67 -2.78
C VAL A 656 14.41 -9.88 -1.63
N ASN A 657 13.34 -9.05 -1.56
CA ASN A 657 12.44 -9.06 -0.42
C ASN A 657 11.36 -10.15 -0.52
N GLN A 658 10.76 -10.35 -1.71
CA GLN A 658 9.66 -11.31 -1.85
C GLN A 658 10.16 -12.76 -2.01
N ILE A 659 11.26 -12.99 -2.70
CA ILE A 659 11.80 -14.33 -2.93
C ILE A 659 12.92 -14.65 -1.92
N LEU A 660 14.08 -13.98 -2.03
CA LEU A 660 15.29 -14.35 -1.27
C LEU A 660 15.04 -14.25 0.24
N TYR A 661 14.64 -13.07 0.72
CA TYR A 661 14.40 -12.84 2.15
C TYR A 661 13.34 -13.79 2.72
N LYS A 662 12.17 -13.87 2.10
CA LYS A 662 11.08 -14.70 2.64
C LYS A 662 11.46 -16.18 2.64
N ARG A 663 12.18 -16.66 1.63
CA ARG A 663 12.66 -18.05 1.60
C ARG A 663 13.69 -18.31 2.70
N LEU A 664 14.70 -17.45 2.83
CA LEU A 664 15.70 -17.56 3.89
C LEU A 664 15.06 -17.45 5.29
N ALA A 665 14.12 -16.52 5.48
CA ALA A 665 13.43 -16.35 6.75
C ALA A 665 12.60 -17.59 7.12
N ARG A 666 11.93 -18.20 6.15
CA ARG A 666 11.19 -19.44 6.37
C ARG A 666 12.12 -20.61 6.75
N ASP A 667 13.17 -20.83 5.98
CA ASP A 667 14.00 -22.02 6.12
C ASP A 667 15.02 -21.89 7.29
N LEU A 668 15.55 -20.69 7.55
CA LEU A 668 16.56 -20.47 8.60
C LEU A 668 15.97 -19.96 9.92
N ASN A 669 15.03 -18.99 9.84
CA ASN A 669 14.45 -18.35 11.02
C ASN A 669 13.12 -18.97 11.44
N ARG A 670 12.60 -19.96 10.69
CA ARG A 670 11.25 -20.56 10.87
C ARG A 670 10.14 -19.52 10.86
N ALA A 671 10.29 -18.48 10.05
CA ALA A 671 9.30 -17.42 9.94
C ALA A 671 8.09 -17.88 9.12
N ARG A 672 6.91 -17.44 9.52
CA ARG A 672 5.63 -17.72 8.86
C ARG A 672 5.47 -16.82 7.64
N THR A 673 6.21 -17.10 6.57
CA THR A 673 6.17 -16.30 5.33
C THR A 673 6.05 -17.20 4.11
N ILE A 674 5.32 -16.73 3.10
CA ILE A 674 5.21 -17.40 1.81
C ILE A 674 6.18 -16.70 0.86
N PRO A 675 7.23 -17.40 0.38
CA PRO A 675 8.14 -16.86 -0.63
C PRO A 675 7.42 -16.64 -1.97
N GLY A 676 7.85 -15.62 -2.71
CA GLY A 676 7.39 -15.40 -4.07
C GLY A 676 7.74 -16.57 -5.01
N LYS A 677 7.14 -16.59 -6.18
CA LYS A 677 7.30 -17.67 -7.18
C LYS A 677 8.75 -17.85 -7.62
N HIS A 678 9.33 -19.00 -7.33
CA HIS A 678 10.65 -19.43 -7.76
C HIS A 678 10.75 -20.96 -7.77
N LYS A 679 11.76 -21.52 -8.38
CA LYS A 679 11.95 -22.99 -8.38
C LYS A 679 12.61 -23.47 -7.10
N ARG A 680 13.81 -22.97 -6.78
CA ARG A 680 14.59 -23.31 -5.57
C ARG A 680 15.65 -22.26 -5.25
N ILE A 681 16.19 -22.33 -4.05
CA ILE A 681 17.42 -21.62 -3.66
C ILE A 681 18.47 -22.65 -3.26
N GLU A 682 19.69 -22.51 -3.80
CA GLU A 682 20.85 -23.36 -3.54
C GLU A 682 21.84 -22.64 -2.62
N GLY A 683 22.56 -23.38 -1.76
CA GLY A 683 23.60 -22.85 -0.89
C GLY A 683 23.11 -22.43 0.50
N LEU A 684 21.90 -22.82 0.91
CA LEU A 684 21.31 -22.48 2.21
C LEU A 684 22.14 -22.99 3.41
N GLU A 685 22.85 -24.07 3.25
CA GLU A 685 23.72 -24.69 4.27
C GLU A 685 24.91 -23.82 4.66
N GLN A 686 25.26 -22.83 3.87
CA GLN A 686 26.39 -21.92 4.11
C GLN A 686 26.03 -20.77 5.05
N VAL A 687 24.76 -20.57 5.37
CA VAL A 687 24.24 -19.44 6.16
C VAL A 687 23.43 -19.94 7.35
N ASP A 688 23.44 -19.19 8.45
CA ASP A 688 22.79 -19.58 9.71
C ASP A 688 21.48 -18.82 9.97
N LYS A 689 21.37 -17.59 9.55
CA LYS A 689 20.18 -16.76 9.72
C LYS A 689 20.14 -15.60 8.72
N VAL A 690 18.96 -15.03 8.52
CA VAL A 690 18.73 -13.81 7.75
C VAL A 690 18.14 -12.73 8.63
N ILE A 691 18.57 -11.49 8.43
CA ILE A 691 18.08 -10.29 9.13
C ILE A 691 17.71 -9.27 8.07
N ASN A 692 16.44 -8.85 8.09
CA ASN A 692 15.93 -7.79 7.23
C ASN A 692 15.91 -6.47 7.99
N ILE A 693 16.52 -5.45 7.41
CA ILE A 693 16.59 -4.08 7.94
C ILE A 693 15.90 -3.16 6.94
N ASP A 694 14.59 -3.06 7.09
CA ASP A 694 13.72 -2.25 6.26
C ASP A 694 13.25 -0.97 6.96
N GLN A 695 12.56 -0.10 6.24
CA GLN A 695 12.04 1.17 6.73
C GLN A 695 10.72 1.05 7.53
N SER A 696 10.23 -0.17 7.79
CA SER A 696 9.02 -0.36 8.59
C SER A 696 9.22 0.14 10.02
N PRO A 697 8.18 0.69 10.66
CA PRO A 697 8.27 1.17 12.04
C PRO A 697 8.80 0.10 13.00
N ILE A 698 9.55 0.51 14.02
CA ILE A 698 10.04 -0.40 15.09
C ILE A 698 8.94 -0.90 16.03
N GLY A 699 7.71 -0.45 15.83
CA GLY A 699 6.51 -0.90 16.52
C GLY A 699 5.29 -0.11 16.07
N ARG A 700 4.10 -0.63 16.37
CA ARG A 700 2.81 -0.08 15.92
C ARG A 700 2.13 0.82 16.94
N THR A 701 2.68 0.94 18.14
CA THR A 701 2.06 1.68 19.24
C THR A 701 3.01 2.76 19.79
N PRO A 702 2.48 3.82 20.41
CA PRO A 702 3.30 4.85 21.08
C PRO A 702 4.21 4.32 22.19
N ARG A 703 4.00 3.09 22.66
CA ARG A 703 4.84 2.42 23.65
C ARG A 703 6.14 1.89 23.08
N SER A 704 6.19 1.63 21.80
CA SER A 704 7.39 1.23 21.10
C SER A 704 8.29 2.46 20.91
N ASN A 705 9.54 2.35 21.33
CA ASN A 705 10.51 3.43 21.24
C ASN A 705 11.94 2.86 21.09
N PRO A 706 12.96 3.69 20.82
CA PRO A 706 14.33 3.24 20.66
C PRO A 706 14.87 2.43 21.84
N ALA A 707 14.55 2.85 23.07
CA ALA A 707 15.01 2.17 24.28
C ALA A 707 14.44 0.75 24.43
N THR A 708 13.15 0.56 24.10
CA THR A 708 12.50 -0.75 24.17
C THR A 708 12.98 -1.67 23.06
N TYR A 709 13.13 -1.15 21.84
CA TYR A 709 13.52 -1.94 20.68
C TYR A 709 14.95 -2.46 20.76
N THR A 710 15.89 -1.62 21.20
CA THR A 710 17.30 -2.02 21.43
C THR A 710 17.50 -2.92 22.65
N GLY A 711 16.45 -3.08 23.48
CA GLY A 711 16.51 -3.81 24.75
C GLY A 711 17.33 -3.11 25.83
N VAL A 712 17.70 -1.85 25.64
CA VAL A 712 18.41 -1.08 26.68
C VAL A 712 17.50 -0.70 27.83
N PHE A 713 16.19 -0.55 27.56
CA PHE A 713 15.22 -0.21 28.59
C PHE A 713 15.16 -1.26 29.73
N ASP A 714 15.36 -2.53 29.40
CA ASP A 714 15.44 -3.58 30.41
C ASP A 714 16.59 -3.39 31.37
N LEU A 715 17.76 -2.99 30.87
CA LEU A 715 18.94 -2.69 31.68
C LEU A 715 18.74 -1.43 32.52
N ILE A 716 18.10 -0.40 31.97
CA ILE A 716 17.75 0.82 32.67
C ILE A 716 16.79 0.51 33.85
N ARG A 717 15.75 -0.32 33.61
CA ARG A 717 14.82 -0.73 34.65
C ARG A 717 15.50 -1.52 35.78
N ASP A 718 16.44 -2.40 35.43
CA ASP A 718 17.25 -3.12 36.42
C ASP A 718 18.11 -2.16 37.27
N LEU A 719 18.70 -1.17 36.61
CA LEU A 719 19.49 -0.14 37.28
C LEU A 719 18.65 0.67 38.29
N PHE A 720 17.44 1.13 37.86
CA PHE A 720 16.54 1.85 38.77
C PHE A 720 16.04 0.98 39.93
N ALA A 721 15.71 -0.29 39.69
CA ALA A 721 15.34 -1.24 40.76
C ALA A 721 16.50 -1.50 41.75
N GLY A 722 17.75 -1.31 41.29
CA GLY A 722 18.93 -1.42 42.13
C GLY A 722 19.24 -0.21 43.03
N THR A 723 18.57 0.94 42.83
CA THR A 723 18.79 2.16 43.62
C THR A 723 18.37 1.99 45.09
N PRO A 724 19.02 2.72 46.03
CA PRO A 724 18.64 2.67 47.41
C PRO A 724 17.17 3.00 47.66
N ASP A 725 16.62 4.03 47.02
CA ASP A 725 15.24 4.46 47.15
C ASP A 725 14.24 3.39 46.70
N ALA A 726 14.52 2.72 45.56
CA ALA A 726 13.69 1.63 45.05
C ALA A 726 13.71 0.41 46.00
N LYS A 727 14.90 0.04 46.50
CA LYS A 727 15.04 -1.04 47.50
C LYS A 727 14.32 -0.75 48.80
N ALA A 728 14.43 0.48 49.35
CA ALA A 728 13.75 0.91 50.56
C ALA A 728 12.21 0.82 50.40
N ARG A 729 11.68 1.06 49.20
CA ARG A 729 10.24 0.99 48.89
C ARG A 729 9.80 -0.40 48.40
N GLY A 730 10.69 -1.38 48.30
CA GLY A 730 10.41 -2.73 47.79
C GLY A 730 10.05 -2.74 46.30
N TYR A 731 10.48 -1.75 45.53
CA TYR A 731 10.18 -1.63 44.11
C TYR A 731 11.07 -2.58 43.29
N LYS A 732 10.42 -3.45 42.54
CA LYS A 732 11.07 -4.37 41.59
C LYS A 732 11.11 -3.79 40.18
N LYS A 733 11.83 -4.41 39.28
CA LYS A 733 11.96 -4.06 37.83
C LYS A 733 10.61 -3.74 37.16
N GLY A 734 9.54 -4.49 37.49
CA GLY A 734 8.20 -4.26 36.93
C GLY A 734 7.62 -2.88 37.24
N ARG A 735 8.02 -2.25 38.37
CA ARG A 735 7.54 -0.92 38.77
C ARG A 735 7.94 0.17 37.77
N PHE A 736 9.09 0.03 37.13
CA PHE A 736 9.65 0.96 36.18
C PHE A 736 9.25 0.65 34.72
N SER A 737 8.28 -0.24 34.52
CA SER A 737 7.71 -0.54 33.20
C SER A 737 6.42 0.24 32.98
N PHE A 738 6.32 0.99 31.88
CA PHE A 738 5.07 1.63 31.46
C PHE A 738 4.07 0.64 30.83
N ASN A 739 4.45 -0.61 30.58
CA ASN A 739 3.58 -1.66 30.06
C ASN A 739 2.84 -2.45 31.17
N VAL A 740 3.34 -2.40 32.40
CA VAL A 740 2.84 -3.23 33.52
C VAL A 740 2.13 -2.34 34.54
N LYS A 741 1.01 -2.82 35.06
CA LYS A 741 0.29 -2.14 36.16
C LYS A 741 1.17 -1.98 37.41
N GLY A 742 0.95 -0.91 38.15
CA GLY A 742 1.61 -0.63 39.42
C GLY A 742 2.54 0.59 39.42
N GLY A 743 3.30 0.83 38.35
CA GLY A 743 4.18 2.00 38.23
C GLY A 743 3.80 2.97 37.11
N ARG A 744 2.99 2.56 36.17
CA ARG A 744 2.51 3.38 35.07
C ARG A 744 1.34 4.29 35.48
N CYS A 745 1.12 5.34 34.71
CA CYS A 745 -0.13 6.11 34.79
C CYS A 745 -1.28 5.23 34.27
N GLU A 746 -2.30 5.01 35.07
CA GLU A 746 -3.44 4.16 34.68
C GLU A 746 -4.45 4.91 33.76
N ALA A 747 -4.47 6.26 33.79
CA ALA A 747 -5.34 7.04 32.90
C ALA A 747 -5.00 6.86 31.44
N CYS A 748 -3.70 6.93 31.08
CA CYS A 748 -3.22 6.66 29.71
C CYS A 748 -2.66 5.23 29.54
N ALA A 749 -2.78 4.38 30.56
CA ALA A 749 -2.21 3.02 30.58
C ALA A 749 -0.72 2.94 30.20
N GLY A 750 0.05 4.02 30.44
CA GLY A 750 1.46 4.14 30.16
C GLY A 750 1.81 4.68 28.77
N ASP A 751 0.84 5.07 27.96
CA ASP A 751 1.09 5.66 26.63
C ASP A 751 1.65 7.09 26.70
N GLY A 752 1.33 7.84 27.77
CA GLY A 752 1.68 9.25 27.94
C GLY A 752 0.76 10.18 27.13
N ILE A 753 0.05 9.65 26.17
CA ILE A 753 -0.88 10.36 25.30
C ILE A 753 -2.24 9.67 25.30
N LEU A 754 -3.29 10.42 24.99
CA LEU A 754 -4.65 9.91 24.77
C LEU A 754 -4.97 10.04 23.27
N LYS A 755 -5.40 8.95 22.67
CA LYS A 755 -5.88 8.93 21.30
C LYS A 755 -7.36 9.31 21.29
N ILE A 756 -7.69 10.39 20.58
CA ILE A 756 -9.07 10.79 20.33
C ILE A 756 -9.40 10.37 18.90
N GLU A 757 -10.28 9.36 18.77
CA GLU A 757 -10.71 8.85 17.47
C GLU A 757 -11.71 9.83 16.84
N MET A 758 -11.38 10.32 15.66
CA MET A 758 -12.16 11.25 14.87
C MET A 758 -12.68 10.51 13.64
N HIS A 759 -13.93 10.03 13.66
CA HIS A 759 -14.52 9.15 12.64
C HIS A 759 -14.35 9.61 11.17
N PHE A 760 -14.24 10.91 10.92
CA PHE A 760 -14.10 11.48 9.57
C PHE A 760 -12.80 12.28 9.35
N LEU A 761 -12.00 12.47 10.39
CA LEU A 761 -10.74 13.21 10.39
C LEU A 761 -9.63 12.30 10.90
N PRO A 762 -8.34 12.64 10.68
CA PRO A 762 -7.24 11.95 11.31
C PRO A 762 -7.37 11.96 12.84
N ASP A 763 -7.01 10.85 13.46
CA ASP A 763 -7.01 10.74 14.92
C ASP A 763 -6.11 11.79 15.56
N VAL A 764 -6.57 12.40 16.66
CA VAL A 764 -5.81 13.41 17.40
C VAL A 764 -5.17 12.77 18.63
N TYR A 765 -3.89 13.04 18.84
CA TYR A 765 -3.13 12.58 19.99
C TYR A 765 -2.85 13.76 20.91
N VAL A 766 -3.36 13.71 22.15
CA VAL A 766 -3.16 14.76 23.15
C VAL A 766 -2.37 14.22 24.34
N PRO A 767 -1.48 15.00 24.97
CA PRO A 767 -0.81 14.57 26.19
C PRO A 767 -1.82 14.21 27.28
N CYS A 768 -1.53 13.14 28.03
CA CYS A 768 -2.38 12.74 29.16
C CYS A 768 -2.34 13.80 30.26
N GLU A 769 -3.47 14.38 30.59
CA GLU A 769 -3.59 15.43 31.59
C GLU A 769 -3.16 14.95 33.00
N VAL A 770 -3.40 13.67 33.36
CA VAL A 770 -3.09 13.10 34.67
C VAL A 770 -1.58 12.99 34.93
N CYS A 771 -0.81 12.54 33.96
CA CYS A 771 0.63 12.39 34.09
C CYS A 771 1.44 13.47 33.33
N GLY A 772 0.79 14.40 32.64
CA GLY A 772 1.47 15.43 31.85
C GLY A 772 2.42 14.85 30.79
N GLY A 773 2.04 13.75 30.12
CA GLY A 773 2.90 13.05 29.15
C GLY A 773 3.96 12.13 29.76
N LYS A 774 4.13 12.06 31.08
CA LYS A 774 5.24 11.38 31.75
C LYS A 774 5.14 9.86 31.84
N ARG A 775 4.03 9.25 31.42
CA ARG A 775 3.78 7.78 31.37
C ARG A 775 3.69 7.06 32.70
N TYR A 776 4.22 7.61 33.83
CA TYR A 776 4.33 6.99 35.14
C TYR A 776 3.49 7.72 36.21
N ASN A 777 3.21 7.01 37.29
CA ASN A 777 2.63 7.62 38.48
C ASN A 777 3.68 8.40 39.29
N ARG A 778 3.23 9.26 40.22
CA ARG A 778 4.09 10.17 40.98
C ARG A 778 5.12 9.42 41.81
N GLU A 779 4.74 8.32 42.49
CA GLU A 779 5.62 7.56 43.36
C GLU A 779 6.78 6.90 42.57
N THR A 780 6.55 6.45 41.36
CA THR A 780 7.61 5.88 40.51
C THR A 780 8.60 6.96 40.07
N LEU A 781 8.10 8.18 39.78
CA LEU A 781 8.93 9.32 39.40
C LEU A 781 9.78 9.92 40.51
N GLU A 782 9.49 9.60 41.78
CA GLU A 782 10.31 10.01 42.94
C GLU A 782 11.64 9.27 43.00
N VAL A 783 11.72 8.05 42.47
CA VAL A 783 12.97 7.27 42.42
C VAL A 783 13.94 7.90 41.43
N ARG A 784 15.16 8.19 41.86
CA ARG A 784 16.16 8.87 41.05
C ARG A 784 17.47 8.10 40.98
N TYR A 785 18.11 8.16 39.82
CA TYR A 785 19.47 7.73 39.59
C TYR A 785 20.29 8.91 39.06
N LYS A 786 21.40 9.26 39.70
CA LYS A 786 22.19 10.49 39.42
C LYS A 786 21.29 11.76 39.27
N GLY A 787 20.26 11.89 40.12
CA GLY A 787 19.36 13.04 40.09
C GLY A 787 18.23 13.03 39.07
N LYS A 788 18.20 12.07 38.14
CA LYS A 788 17.20 11.91 37.10
C LYS A 788 16.25 10.76 37.43
N ASN A 789 14.94 10.95 37.15
CA ASN A 789 13.94 9.89 37.27
C ASN A 789 13.86 9.09 35.95
N ILE A 790 13.04 8.03 35.90
CA ILE A 790 12.92 7.15 34.72
C ILE A 790 12.38 7.88 33.47
N TYR A 791 11.49 8.86 33.67
CA TYR A 791 10.99 9.69 32.57
C TYR A 791 12.06 10.63 32.03
N ASP A 792 12.83 11.28 32.91
CA ASP A 792 13.94 12.14 32.49
C ASP A 792 14.94 11.37 31.65
N VAL A 793 15.24 10.12 32.02
CA VAL A 793 16.11 9.23 31.25
C VAL A 793 15.52 8.86 29.88
N LEU A 794 14.24 8.55 29.82
CA LEU A 794 13.57 8.30 28.53
C LEU A 794 13.53 9.54 27.63
N ASN A 795 13.53 10.72 28.22
CA ASN A 795 13.51 11.99 27.47
C ASN A 795 14.91 12.48 27.06
N MET A 796 15.97 11.82 27.53
CA MET A 796 17.35 12.11 27.11
C MET A 796 17.55 11.77 25.63
N THR A 797 18.36 12.57 24.95
CA THR A 797 18.93 12.21 23.66
C THR A 797 19.92 11.06 23.82
N VAL A 798 20.20 10.35 22.74
CA VAL A 798 21.24 9.29 22.75
C VAL A 798 22.59 9.86 23.15
N GLU A 799 22.94 11.07 22.71
CA GLU A 799 24.19 11.75 23.06
C GLU A 799 24.29 11.99 24.57
N GLU A 800 23.30 12.61 25.20
CA GLU A 800 23.24 12.79 26.65
C GLU A 800 23.27 11.46 27.41
N ALA A 801 22.63 10.41 26.87
CA ALA A 801 22.60 9.11 27.49
C ALA A 801 23.96 8.40 27.46
N VAL A 802 24.79 8.59 26.44
CA VAL A 802 26.16 8.06 26.38
C VAL A 802 26.96 8.60 27.55
N ASP A 803 26.89 9.90 27.83
CA ASP A 803 27.61 10.56 28.91
C ASP A 803 27.01 10.20 30.28
N PHE A 804 25.68 10.20 30.40
CA PHE A 804 25.00 9.87 31.65
C PHE A 804 25.29 8.46 32.17
N PHE A 805 25.37 7.50 31.24
CA PHE A 805 25.66 6.08 31.53
C PHE A 805 27.12 5.69 31.35
N GLU A 806 28.05 6.66 31.42
CA GLU A 806 29.48 6.41 31.24
C GLU A 806 30.00 5.25 32.10
N ASN A 807 29.54 5.11 33.33
CA ASN A 807 29.97 4.09 34.29
C ASN A 807 29.12 2.80 34.27
N VAL A 808 28.22 2.65 33.25
CA VAL A 808 27.38 1.45 33.07
C VAL A 808 27.65 0.86 31.68
N PRO A 809 28.72 0.04 31.53
CA PRO A 809 29.20 -0.40 30.22
C PRO A 809 28.18 -1.11 29.34
N SER A 810 27.25 -1.86 29.97
CA SER A 810 26.19 -2.59 29.25
C SER A 810 25.16 -1.65 28.57
N ILE A 811 24.85 -0.52 29.21
CA ILE A 811 23.95 0.51 28.63
C ILE A 811 24.74 1.36 27.65
N ARG A 812 25.90 1.86 28.08
CA ARG A 812 26.77 2.73 27.28
C ARG A 812 27.06 2.16 25.90
N ARG A 813 27.46 0.88 25.81
CA ARG A 813 27.74 0.21 24.52
C ARG A 813 26.58 0.26 23.55
N LYS A 814 25.32 0.10 24.02
CA LYS A 814 24.14 0.18 23.16
C LYS A 814 23.86 1.61 22.72
N MET A 815 24.12 2.60 23.58
CA MET A 815 23.97 4.01 23.24
C MET A 815 25.02 4.46 22.22
N GLU A 816 26.27 4.04 22.40
CA GLU A 816 27.34 4.28 21.44
C GLU A 816 27.01 3.71 20.04
N THR A 817 26.41 2.53 19.98
CA THR A 817 25.99 1.94 18.71
C THR A 817 24.90 2.80 18.01
N LEU A 818 23.95 3.35 18.77
CA LEU A 818 22.95 4.29 18.22
C LEU A 818 23.58 5.60 17.75
N ARG A 819 24.55 6.12 18.50
CA ARG A 819 25.31 7.32 18.10
C ARG A 819 26.10 7.07 16.81
N ASP A 820 26.76 5.93 16.71
CA ASP A 820 27.63 5.58 15.58
C ASP A 820 26.86 5.45 14.26
N VAL A 821 25.57 5.05 14.31
CA VAL A 821 24.67 5.06 13.12
C VAL A 821 24.08 6.45 12.81
N GLY A 822 24.55 7.52 13.51
CA GLY A 822 24.10 8.89 13.25
C GLY A 822 22.77 9.28 13.92
N LEU A 823 22.38 8.61 15.01
CA LEU A 823 21.15 8.86 15.77
C LEU A 823 21.40 9.53 17.13
N SER A 824 22.44 10.38 17.24
CA SER A 824 22.77 11.09 18.49
C SER A 824 21.63 11.98 19.00
N TYR A 825 20.83 12.52 18.12
CA TYR A 825 19.79 13.51 18.40
C TYR A 825 18.43 12.94 18.81
N ILE A 826 18.13 11.64 18.55
CA ILE A 826 16.85 11.04 18.92
C ILE A 826 16.76 10.83 20.44
N ARG A 827 15.54 10.91 20.99
CA ARG A 827 15.29 10.62 22.41
C ARG A 827 15.04 9.14 22.62
N LEU A 828 15.50 8.59 23.74
CA LEU A 828 15.37 7.17 24.07
C LEU A 828 13.90 6.70 24.12
N GLY A 829 13.01 7.53 24.64
CA GLY A 829 11.58 7.27 24.76
C GLY A 829 10.72 7.82 23.63
N GLN A 830 11.31 8.33 22.54
CA GLN A 830 10.57 8.86 21.38
C GLN A 830 9.64 7.79 20.79
N PRO A 831 8.33 8.07 20.65
CA PRO A 831 7.39 7.11 20.09
C PRO A 831 7.77 6.67 18.67
N SER A 832 7.58 5.39 18.36
CA SER A 832 7.86 4.86 17.02
C SER A 832 7.05 5.53 15.90
N THR A 833 5.91 6.11 16.24
CA THR A 833 5.02 6.84 15.32
C THR A 833 5.58 8.20 14.87
N GLU A 834 6.53 8.76 15.63
CA GLU A 834 7.20 10.04 15.34
C GLU A 834 8.52 9.85 14.55
N LEU A 835 9.04 8.62 14.51
CA LEU A 835 10.27 8.31 13.80
C LEU A 835 10.04 8.25 12.29
N SER A 836 10.99 8.77 11.53
CA SER A 836 11.04 8.56 10.08
C SER A 836 11.41 7.10 9.73
N GLY A 837 11.12 6.66 8.51
CA GLY A 837 11.48 5.32 8.06
C GLY A 837 12.98 5.06 8.12
N GLY A 838 13.81 6.04 7.76
CA GLY A 838 15.26 5.96 7.85
C GLY A 838 15.78 5.88 9.30
N GLU A 839 15.18 6.62 10.24
CA GLU A 839 15.52 6.52 11.68
C GLU A 839 15.16 5.13 12.24
N ALA A 840 13.98 4.61 11.92
CA ALA A 840 13.56 3.26 12.31
C ALA A 840 14.53 2.20 11.77
N GLN A 841 14.95 2.32 10.53
CA GLN A 841 15.91 1.42 9.90
C GLN A 841 17.29 1.46 10.60
N ARG A 842 17.79 2.66 10.91
CA ARG A 842 19.06 2.83 11.63
C ARG A 842 19.01 2.29 13.06
N ILE A 843 17.85 2.39 13.76
CA ILE A 843 17.67 1.76 15.08
C ILE A 843 17.76 0.24 14.97
N LYS A 844 17.15 -0.36 13.92
CA LYS A 844 17.27 -1.80 13.65
C LYS A 844 18.73 -2.20 13.39
N LEU A 845 19.42 -1.43 12.57
CA LEU A 845 20.84 -1.66 12.27
C LEU A 845 21.70 -1.57 13.54
N ALA A 846 21.53 -0.53 14.37
CA ALA A 846 22.25 -0.38 15.64
C ALA A 846 22.00 -1.56 16.59
N THR A 847 20.76 -2.05 16.64
CA THR A 847 20.40 -3.21 17.46
C THR A 847 21.17 -4.46 17.03
N GLU A 848 21.29 -4.70 15.72
CA GLU A 848 22.02 -5.84 15.21
C GLU A 848 23.55 -5.69 15.41
N LEU A 849 24.08 -4.49 15.23
CA LEU A 849 25.50 -4.18 15.51
C LEU A 849 25.88 -4.40 16.98
N SER A 850 24.96 -4.24 17.89
CA SER A 850 25.19 -4.46 19.33
C SER A 850 25.29 -5.95 19.72
N LYS A 851 24.86 -6.87 18.82
CA LYS A 851 24.89 -8.32 19.04
C LYS A 851 26.23 -8.91 18.58
N ARG A 852 26.55 -10.11 19.09
CA ARG A 852 27.74 -10.86 18.67
C ARG A 852 27.49 -11.45 17.27
N SER A 853 28.42 -11.21 16.34
CA SER A 853 28.37 -11.77 14.99
C SER A 853 28.73 -13.24 14.97
N THR A 854 28.07 -14.05 14.13
CA THR A 854 28.43 -15.45 13.87
C THR A 854 29.35 -15.60 12.64
N GLY A 855 29.45 -14.55 11.81
CA GLY A 855 30.18 -14.58 10.55
C GLY A 855 29.51 -15.32 9.41
N LYS A 856 28.25 -15.78 9.58
CA LYS A 856 27.44 -16.49 8.58
C LYS A 856 26.03 -15.90 8.41
N THR A 857 25.83 -14.70 8.92
CA THR A 857 24.53 -14.02 8.84
C THR A 857 24.37 -13.28 7.51
N VAL A 858 23.19 -13.36 6.91
CA VAL A 858 22.80 -12.56 5.75
C VAL A 858 22.00 -11.34 6.23
N TYR A 859 22.53 -10.15 6.01
CA TYR A 859 21.85 -8.88 6.24
C TYR A 859 21.27 -8.38 4.94
N ILE A 860 19.99 -8.08 4.92
CA ILE A 860 19.29 -7.48 3.78
C ILE A 860 18.84 -6.08 4.19
N LEU A 861 19.27 -5.07 3.44
CA LEU A 861 18.91 -3.68 3.66
C LEU A 861 18.20 -3.12 2.43
N ASP A 862 17.10 -2.42 2.65
CA ASP A 862 16.31 -1.80 1.58
C ASP A 862 16.44 -0.28 1.67
N GLU A 863 17.15 0.30 0.68
CA GLU A 863 17.42 1.74 0.53
C GLU A 863 17.88 2.43 1.85
N PRO A 864 18.97 1.97 2.48
CA PRO A 864 19.37 2.47 3.79
C PRO A 864 19.88 3.92 3.79
N THR A 865 20.12 4.53 2.64
CA THR A 865 20.55 5.95 2.51
C THR A 865 19.40 6.93 2.51
N THR A 866 18.16 6.45 2.58
CA THR A 866 16.95 7.27 2.61
C THR A 866 17.01 8.34 3.71
N GLY A 867 16.87 9.61 3.33
CA GLY A 867 16.88 10.75 4.28
C GLY A 867 18.24 11.05 4.88
N LEU A 868 19.34 10.56 4.30
CA LEU A 868 20.68 10.75 4.80
C LEU A 868 21.44 11.83 4.01
N HIS A 869 22.04 12.75 4.75
CA HIS A 869 23.06 13.65 4.22
C HIS A 869 24.35 12.89 3.86
N PHE A 870 25.18 13.41 2.95
CA PHE A 870 26.44 12.80 2.51
C PHE A 870 27.34 12.33 3.66
N ALA A 871 27.45 13.11 4.74
CA ALA A 871 28.25 12.76 5.91
C ALA A 871 27.68 11.53 6.65
N ASP A 872 26.36 11.38 6.68
CA ASP A 872 25.71 10.22 7.29
C ASP A 872 25.83 8.98 6.38
N VAL A 873 25.74 9.17 5.05
CA VAL A 873 26.00 8.10 4.05
C VAL A 873 27.43 7.60 4.18
N HIS A 874 28.40 8.48 4.40
CA HIS A 874 29.81 8.12 4.59
C HIS A 874 29.98 7.18 5.80
N LYS A 875 29.42 7.55 6.95
CA LYS A 875 29.42 6.69 8.16
C LYS A 875 28.72 5.35 7.92
N LEU A 876 27.57 5.38 7.23
CA LEU A 876 26.80 4.17 6.91
C LEU A 876 27.63 3.20 6.05
N THR A 877 28.32 3.69 5.02
CA THR A 877 29.17 2.84 4.17
C THR A 877 30.28 2.17 4.95
N GLU A 878 30.93 2.87 5.89
CA GLU A 878 31.92 2.30 6.80
C GLU A 878 31.34 1.17 7.66
N ILE A 879 30.13 1.36 8.18
CA ILE A 879 29.41 0.37 8.99
C ILE A 879 29.09 -0.88 8.16
N LEU A 880 28.54 -0.71 6.95
CA LEU A 880 28.21 -1.83 6.06
C LEU A 880 29.44 -2.63 5.67
N ARG A 881 30.54 -1.96 5.40
CA ARG A 881 31.83 -2.61 5.11
C ARG A 881 32.41 -3.36 6.33
N ARG A 882 32.24 -2.82 7.53
CA ARG A 882 32.60 -3.50 8.78
C ARG A 882 31.79 -4.78 8.98
N LEU A 883 30.46 -4.74 8.77
CA LEU A 883 29.60 -5.91 8.85
C LEU A 883 30.03 -7.02 7.90
N SER A 884 30.33 -6.70 6.65
CA SER A 884 30.85 -7.68 5.68
C SER A 884 32.29 -8.12 6.02
N GLY A 885 33.06 -7.29 6.74
CA GLY A 885 34.41 -7.60 7.23
C GLY A 885 34.44 -8.73 8.24
N ASP A 886 33.38 -8.90 9.01
CA ASP A 886 33.21 -9.96 10.00
C ASP A 886 32.77 -11.31 9.39
N GLY A 887 32.86 -11.47 8.06
CA GLY A 887 32.48 -12.68 7.33
C GLY A 887 30.98 -12.77 6.96
N ASN A 888 30.16 -11.82 7.40
CA ASN A 888 28.75 -11.78 7.07
C ASN A 888 28.51 -11.36 5.61
N THR A 889 27.37 -11.72 5.10
CA THR A 889 26.90 -11.28 3.77
C THR A 889 25.99 -10.07 3.94
N VAL A 890 26.26 -9.00 3.20
CA VAL A 890 25.45 -7.77 3.22
C VAL A 890 24.88 -7.56 1.83
N ILE A 891 23.55 -7.62 1.70
CA ILE A 891 22.81 -7.39 0.45
C ILE A 891 22.04 -6.08 0.61
N VAL A 892 22.30 -5.11 -0.24
CA VAL A 892 21.69 -3.77 -0.18
C VAL A 892 20.98 -3.47 -1.47
N ILE A 893 19.69 -3.16 -1.40
CA ILE A 893 18.97 -2.54 -2.53
C ILE A 893 19.27 -1.05 -2.46
N GLU A 894 19.89 -0.47 -3.49
CA GLU A 894 20.36 0.92 -3.44
C GLU A 894 20.33 1.61 -4.80
N HIS A 895 20.16 2.94 -4.74
CA HIS A 895 20.24 3.85 -5.87
C HIS A 895 21.34 4.91 -5.69
N ASN A 896 21.82 5.11 -4.46
CA ASN A 896 22.87 6.06 -4.16
C ASN A 896 24.22 5.57 -4.70
N LEU A 897 24.78 6.33 -5.65
CA LEU A 897 26.02 5.96 -6.33
C LEU A 897 27.22 5.91 -5.40
N ASP A 898 27.24 6.68 -4.32
CA ASP A 898 28.30 6.67 -3.32
C ASP A 898 28.35 5.34 -2.54
N VAL A 899 27.20 4.72 -2.28
CA VAL A 899 27.14 3.38 -1.70
C VAL A 899 27.51 2.32 -2.73
N ILE A 900 26.96 2.43 -3.94
CA ILE A 900 27.15 1.46 -5.02
C ILE A 900 28.64 1.34 -5.38
N LYS A 901 29.37 2.47 -5.47
CA LYS A 901 30.82 2.44 -5.76
C LYS A 901 31.65 1.75 -4.68
N THR A 902 31.15 1.66 -3.44
CA THR A 902 31.84 0.99 -2.33
C THR A 902 31.54 -0.51 -2.25
N ALA A 903 30.55 -1.02 -2.99
CA ALA A 903 30.19 -2.43 -2.99
C ALA A 903 31.28 -3.32 -3.59
N ASP A 904 31.36 -4.56 -3.10
CA ASP A 904 32.26 -5.58 -3.68
C ASP A 904 31.68 -6.21 -4.94
N TYR A 905 30.34 -6.27 -5.02
CA TYR A 905 29.60 -6.88 -6.13
C TYR A 905 28.31 -6.11 -6.41
N ILE A 906 27.92 -6.04 -7.67
CA ILE A 906 26.67 -5.42 -8.12
C ILE A 906 25.84 -6.45 -8.88
N ILE A 907 24.52 -6.44 -8.67
CA ILE A 907 23.53 -7.15 -9.46
C ILE A 907 22.57 -6.09 -9.99
N ASP A 908 22.62 -5.81 -11.28
CA ASP A 908 21.80 -4.79 -11.93
C ASP A 908 20.59 -5.42 -12.61
N ILE A 909 19.39 -5.05 -12.17
CA ILE A 909 18.11 -5.59 -12.63
C ILE A 909 17.44 -4.56 -13.55
N GLY A 910 17.03 -5.02 -14.70
CA GLY A 910 16.42 -4.13 -15.69
C GLY A 910 15.95 -4.87 -16.93
N PRO A 911 16.14 -4.26 -18.15
CA PRO A 911 16.70 -2.91 -18.41
C PRO A 911 15.79 -1.76 -17.99
N GLU A 912 14.45 -1.96 -17.99
CA GLU A 912 13.45 -0.97 -17.72
C GLU A 912 12.58 -1.38 -16.52
N GLY A 913 11.58 -0.54 -16.17
CA GLY A 913 10.56 -0.88 -15.17
C GLY A 913 9.42 -1.73 -15.72
N GLY A 914 8.61 -2.32 -14.83
CA GLY A 914 7.42 -3.07 -15.18
C GLY A 914 7.68 -4.26 -16.11
N ASP A 915 6.86 -4.40 -17.14
CA ASP A 915 6.92 -5.53 -18.07
C ASP A 915 8.20 -5.60 -18.91
N ARG A 916 8.91 -4.48 -19.07
CA ARG A 916 10.20 -4.44 -19.79
C ARG A 916 11.40 -4.68 -18.88
N GLY A 917 11.16 -4.81 -17.57
CA GLY A 917 12.17 -5.17 -16.58
C GLY A 917 12.26 -6.67 -16.30
N GLY A 918 12.74 -7.01 -15.11
CA GLY A 918 12.71 -8.38 -14.59
C GLY A 918 13.80 -9.32 -15.11
N THR A 919 14.89 -8.78 -15.68
CA THR A 919 16.07 -9.55 -16.10
C THR A 919 17.34 -9.02 -15.43
N VAL A 920 18.37 -9.84 -15.34
CA VAL A 920 19.70 -9.39 -14.92
C VAL A 920 20.42 -8.78 -16.11
N VAL A 921 20.67 -7.48 -16.06
CA VAL A 921 21.37 -6.74 -17.14
C VAL A 921 22.87 -6.90 -17.01
N ALA A 922 23.38 -6.77 -15.79
CA ALA A 922 24.80 -6.91 -15.49
C ALA A 922 25.00 -7.49 -14.09
N SER A 923 26.08 -8.21 -13.88
CA SER A 923 26.51 -8.65 -12.56
C SER A 923 28.04 -8.75 -12.53
N GLY A 924 28.64 -8.33 -11.44
CA GLY A 924 30.09 -8.32 -11.28
C GLY A 924 30.56 -7.24 -10.32
N THR A 925 31.83 -6.93 -10.34
CA THR A 925 32.39 -5.80 -9.59
C THR A 925 31.87 -4.47 -10.17
N PRO A 926 31.90 -3.36 -9.42
CA PRO A 926 31.52 -2.05 -9.96
C PRO A 926 32.24 -1.68 -11.26
N GLU A 927 33.52 -2.04 -11.36
CA GLU A 927 34.37 -1.80 -12.54
C GLU A 927 33.92 -2.63 -13.77
N GLU A 928 33.44 -3.86 -13.56
CA GLU A 928 32.92 -4.72 -14.61
C GLU A 928 31.56 -4.22 -15.09
N VAL A 929 30.68 -3.83 -14.16
CA VAL A 929 29.34 -3.30 -14.49
C VAL A 929 29.46 -1.96 -15.23
N ALA A 930 30.41 -1.09 -14.87
CA ALA A 930 30.69 0.17 -15.53
C ALA A 930 31.02 0.03 -17.03
N LYS A 931 31.54 -1.10 -17.44
CA LYS A 931 31.89 -1.40 -18.85
C LYS A 931 30.70 -1.92 -19.65
N ASN A 932 29.59 -2.27 -19.01
CA ASN A 932 28.43 -2.80 -19.72
C ASN A 932 27.56 -1.65 -20.30
N PRO A 933 27.43 -1.55 -21.64
CA PRO A 933 26.70 -0.45 -22.28
C PRO A 933 25.17 -0.52 -22.06
N ASP A 934 24.64 -1.68 -21.69
CA ASP A 934 23.19 -1.88 -21.48
C ASP A 934 22.77 -1.53 -20.05
N SER A 935 23.73 -1.37 -19.12
CA SER A 935 23.47 -1.02 -17.73
C SER A 935 23.38 0.49 -17.54
N TYR A 936 22.18 1.00 -17.16
CA TYR A 936 22.05 2.40 -16.76
C TYR A 936 22.91 2.69 -15.52
N THR A 937 22.87 1.84 -14.51
CA THR A 937 23.72 1.96 -13.32
C THR A 937 25.21 2.01 -13.71
N GLY A 938 25.62 1.15 -14.65
CA GLY A 938 26.99 1.13 -15.18
C GLY A 938 27.42 2.46 -15.79
N LYS A 939 26.55 3.10 -16.57
CA LYS A 939 26.84 4.40 -17.20
C LYS A 939 27.07 5.51 -16.17
N TYR A 940 26.25 5.58 -15.13
CA TYR A 940 26.40 6.60 -14.09
C TYR A 940 27.60 6.34 -13.18
N ILE A 941 27.87 5.07 -12.82
CA ILE A 941 28.98 4.74 -11.93
C ILE A 941 30.35 4.90 -12.61
N ALA A 942 30.45 4.72 -13.92
CA ALA A 942 31.69 4.89 -14.68
C ALA A 942 32.30 6.29 -14.48
N SER A 943 31.47 7.32 -14.51
CA SER A 943 31.90 8.73 -14.30
C SER A 943 32.47 8.98 -12.89
N ILE A 944 32.08 8.18 -11.91
CA ILE A 944 32.51 8.32 -10.49
C ILE A 944 33.73 7.48 -10.18
N LEU A 945 33.90 6.32 -10.82
CA LEU A 945 35.08 5.48 -10.66
C LEU A 945 36.32 6.06 -11.32
N GLU A 946 36.15 6.90 -12.37
CA GLU A 946 37.23 7.58 -13.09
C GLU A 946 37.73 8.86 -12.38
N LYS A 947 36.91 9.42 -11.46
CA LYS A 947 37.24 10.62 -10.66
C LYS A 947 37.94 10.24 -9.35
#